data_f625bb0747927d40a0c7c5828400c1aa
#
_entry.id   f625bb0747927d40a0c7c5828400c1aa
#
_cell.length_a   1.000
_cell.length_b   1.000
_cell.length_c   1.000
_cell.angle_alpha   90.00
_cell.angle_beta   90.00
_cell.angle_gamma   90.00
#
_symmetry.space_group_name_H-M   'P 1'
#
loop_
_entity.id
_entity.type
_entity.pdbx_description
1 polymer ?
#
loop_
_entity_poly.entity_id
_entity_poly.type
_entity_poly.pdbx_seq_one_letter_code
_entity_poly.pdbx_strand_id
1 'polypeptide(L)'
;MQIASRKVIAGLMVLALCITTLSSAGSDVEAKAKASLKTKKISVKVGKKKSILIKNKTKKYSYSFTSSNKQVAKVTSKGKVTGIKAGKATITVKEVLKKGKKKKGKKKKRTLGKVKVTVTGMKKKNVATPTPETVNKATPTATPTATPSATAPVEPTASATPAASEPATPTPIVTRSPAPRPTLAPGMPELDKNNLTVADYPGIASDVPDLDIIRVGQNYYMVSTTMNLVPGVPVMKSTDLVHWEIVNYACNRFPNRDLFNLENGQQTYKNGSWAASKYNEKTKLFYVIYNVNNDGFYCYTTPDIENGTWKAYYIQTSFHDPALIFDGDGMYVIYNGNNIQKISLKESSAEGGIGKVVKEGGSRALFNKTLGGFKWSLWEGAHAYKIGDYYYLMIIGSYGSWFRREVCYRSKKLYDSKASDWEAQLIFEGSTYEYGTGIAQGGIVDTIYGDWYGFLFQDHDGLGRVPSILAVNWDYVDTKNNKYYPDWPMMGYYDDKGNFVNCLGTSQKVKNPLTIQLNKSDKENYIVGDDDFSYPDFKEGDSLKKVWQWNHNPDDANWSVTENPGYYRIKNGKVAGNIWFARNSLTQRTVGPNFTSETCVLTENMKPGDYAGLAAISAHYGMVGVKCDENGNRYVFQGCNSDTNSGAKAKKEDKIKENAVSKEKIEGNAPVYLKIEYAFNTGKTRADRANFFYSLDGENWKSIGETFSLGFDTATTFMGTRSWLVNYATKEAGGYVDFDYYKVK
;
A
#
# COMPACT_ATOMS: atom_id res chain seq x y z
N MET A 1 -29.86 51.98 -14.32
CA MET A 1 -28.65 52.41 -15.03
C MET A 1 -27.54 51.47 -14.55
N GLN A 2 -27.27 50.46 -15.31
CA GLN A 2 -26.06 50.25 -16.13
C GLN A 2 -24.78 50.19 -15.26
N ILE A 3 -23.90 49.21 -15.24
CA ILE A 3 -23.39 48.26 -16.26
C ILE A 3 -22.55 47.24 -15.51
N ALA A 4 -22.78 45.98 -15.66
CA ALA A 4 -22.03 44.98 -16.44
C ALA A 4 -20.61 44.62 -16.01
N SER A 5 -20.44 43.37 -15.60
CA SER A 5 -19.55 42.34 -16.08
C SER A 5 -18.02 42.52 -15.99
N ARG A 6 -17.42 41.63 -15.29
CA ARG A 6 -16.34 40.79 -15.86
C ARG A 6 -16.18 39.49 -15.05
N LYS A 7 -16.72 38.44 -15.60
CA LYS A 7 -16.29 37.05 -15.36
C LYS A 7 -15.01 36.82 -16.13
N VAL A 8 -14.32 35.75 -15.68
CA VAL A 8 -13.53 34.89 -16.56
C VAL A 8 -12.11 34.64 -16.10
N ILE A 9 -11.89 33.38 -15.85
CA ILE A 9 -10.96 32.37 -16.30
C ILE A 9 -9.85 32.06 -15.31
N ALA A 10 -9.94 30.84 -14.75
CA ALA A 10 -8.83 29.89 -14.70
C ALA A 10 -9.35 28.58 -14.12
N GLY A 11 -9.58 27.63 -14.95
CA GLY A 11 -9.87 26.27 -14.57
C GLY A 11 -10.15 25.46 -15.82
N LEU A 12 -9.11 24.91 -16.44
CA LEU A 12 -9.22 23.78 -17.38
C LEU A 12 -7.89 23.64 -18.13
N MET A 13 -7.03 22.82 -17.60
CA MET A 13 -5.95 22.22 -18.40
C MET A 13 -5.61 20.84 -17.84
N VAL A 14 -6.42 19.85 -18.14
CA VAL A 14 -6.03 18.43 -18.32
C VAL A 14 -7.22 17.69 -18.92
N LEU A 15 -7.85 18.22 -19.96
CA LEU A 15 -8.71 17.39 -20.83
C LEU A 15 -8.84 18.04 -22.21
N ALA A 16 -7.75 18.34 -22.83
CA ALA A 16 -7.76 18.88 -24.19
C ALA A 16 -6.86 18.05 -25.08
N LEU A 17 -7.42 16.96 -25.59
CA LEU A 17 -7.14 16.54 -26.98
C LEU A 17 -8.36 15.77 -27.49
N CYS A 18 -9.36 16.48 -27.87
CA CYS A 18 -10.41 16.21 -28.84
C CYS A 18 -11.60 17.10 -28.52
N ILE A 19 -11.69 18.23 -29.15
CA ILE A 19 -12.92 18.83 -29.70
C ILE A 19 -12.53 20.23 -30.17
N THR A 20 -12.33 20.40 -31.45
CA THR A 20 -12.56 21.67 -32.14
C THR A 20 -13.63 21.45 -33.19
N THR A 21 -14.54 22.41 -33.22
CA THR A 21 -15.51 22.77 -34.23
C THR A 21 -16.92 22.24 -34.04
N LEU A 22 -17.76 23.12 -33.51
CA LEU A 22 -19.20 23.14 -33.82
C LEU A 22 -19.46 24.39 -34.67
N SER A 23 -19.92 24.17 -35.85
CA SER A 23 -20.86 25.08 -36.50
C SER A 23 -21.59 24.36 -37.65
N SER A 24 -22.90 24.61 -37.67
CA SER A 24 -23.88 24.43 -38.74
C SER A 24 -24.51 23.04 -38.91
N ALA A 25 -25.83 23.08 -38.87
CA ALA A 25 -26.79 22.05 -39.12
C ALA A 25 -26.57 21.33 -40.45
N GLY A 26 -26.56 20.00 -40.37
CA GLY A 26 -26.56 19.10 -41.51
C GLY A 26 -26.57 17.67 -40.96
N SER A 27 -27.65 16.95 -41.22
CA SER A 27 -27.84 15.57 -40.87
C SER A 27 -26.81 14.68 -41.61
N ASP A 28 -25.67 14.40 -40.97
CA ASP A 28 -24.77 13.33 -41.42
C ASP A 28 -24.47 12.42 -40.23
N VAL A 29 -24.91 11.18 -40.36
CA VAL A 29 -24.61 10.07 -39.45
C VAL A 29 -23.12 9.78 -39.56
N GLU A 30 -22.33 10.32 -38.63
CA GLU A 30 -20.88 10.06 -38.53
C GLU A 30 -20.64 8.56 -38.38
N ALA A 31 -20.00 7.98 -39.36
CA ALA A 31 -19.68 6.55 -39.40
C ALA A 31 -18.64 6.21 -38.32
N LYS A 32 -19.09 5.74 -37.14
CA LYS A 32 -18.25 5.29 -36.04
C LYS A 32 -17.17 4.33 -36.57
N ALA A 33 -15.90 4.65 -36.34
CA ALA A 33 -14.75 3.91 -36.81
C ALA A 33 -14.87 2.41 -36.50
N LYS A 34 -14.72 1.56 -37.50
CA LYS A 34 -14.88 0.08 -37.40
C LYS A 34 -13.78 -0.51 -36.55
N ALA A 35 -14.10 -1.61 -35.79
CA ALA A 35 -13.11 -2.35 -35.01
C ALA A 35 -11.96 -2.86 -35.87
N SER A 36 -10.72 -2.72 -35.37
CA SER A 36 -9.49 -3.12 -36.07
C SER A 36 -8.46 -3.71 -35.12
N LEU A 37 -7.55 -4.54 -35.63
CA LEU A 37 -6.46 -5.13 -34.83
C LEU A 37 -5.35 -4.11 -34.56
N LYS A 38 -5.08 -3.83 -33.26
CA LYS A 38 -3.89 -3.08 -32.83
C LYS A 38 -2.65 -4.00 -32.82
N THR A 39 -2.81 -5.28 -32.42
CA THR A 39 -1.72 -6.26 -32.35
C THR A 39 -1.61 -7.04 -33.67
N LYS A 40 -0.49 -6.94 -34.39
CA LYS A 40 -0.21 -7.68 -35.62
C LYS A 40 0.79 -8.84 -35.41
N LYS A 41 1.69 -8.74 -34.41
CA LYS A 41 2.71 -9.74 -34.07
C LYS A 41 2.79 -9.91 -32.54
N ILE A 42 3.05 -11.14 -32.07
CA ILE A 42 3.29 -11.49 -30.65
C ILE A 42 4.54 -12.38 -30.61
N SER A 43 5.49 -12.02 -29.74
CA SER A 43 6.54 -12.91 -29.27
C SER A 43 6.28 -13.24 -27.82
N VAL A 44 6.28 -14.54 -27.45
CA VAL A 44 5.98 -15.02 -26.11
C VAL A 44 6.83 -16.25 -25.79
N LYS A 45 7.37 -16.35 -24.55
CA LYS A 45 8.10 -17.55 -24.10
C LYS A 45 7.12 -18.67 -23.76
N VAL A 46 7.57 -19.93 -23.82
CA VAL A 46 6.78 -21.09 -23.34
C VAL A 46 6.29 -20.84 -21.92
N GLY A 47 5.02 -21.14 -21.64
CA GLY A 47 4.34 -20.91 -20.36
C GLY A 47 3.87 -19.47 -20.12
N LYS A 48 4.42 -18.46 -20.82
CA LYS A 48 4.04 -17.06 -20.64
C LYS A 48 2.82 -16.69 -21.51
N LYS A 49 2.16 -15.58 -21.15
CA LYS A 49 0.90 -15.14 -21.78
C LYS A 49 1.04 -13.71 -22.30
N LYS A 50 0.40 -13.39 -23.44
CA LYS A 50 0.24 -12.03 -23.98
C LYS A 50 -1.14 -11.84 -24.59
N SER A 51 -1.68 -10.62 -24.55
CA SER A 51 -3.04 -10.32 -25.04
C SER A 51 -3.04 -9.71 -26.43
N ILE A 52 -4.06 -10.04 -27.22
CA ILE A 52 -4.34 -9.42 -28.52
C ILE A 52 -5.21 -8.18 -28.29
N LEU A 53 -4.75 -7.02 -28.72
CA LEU A 53 -5.45 -5.74 -28.59
C LEU A 53 -6.24 -5.42 -29.86
N ILE A 54 -7.49 -5.02 -29.68
CA ILE A 54 -8.41 -4.58 -30.74
C ILE A 54 -8.82 -3.14 -30.44
N LYS A 55 -8.66 -2.21 -31.39
CA LYS A 55 -9.16 -0.83 -31.31
C LYS A 55 -10.64 -0.77 -31.67
N ASN A 56 -11.32 0.26 -31.17
CA ASN A 56 -12.73 0.59 -31.48
C ASN A 56 -13.71 -0.58 -31.23
N LYS A 57 -13.52 -1.33 -30.13
CA LYS A 57 -14.47 -2.36 -29.71
C LYS A 57 -15.84 -1.74 -29.40
N THR A 58 -16.90 -2.37 -29.84
CA THR A 58 -18.27 -1.96 -29.48
C THR A 58 -19.02 -3.08 -28.76
N LYS A 59 -19.94 -2.73 -27.86
CA LYS A 59 -20.79 -3.70 -27.15
C LYS A 59 -21.68 -4.54 -28.07
N LYS A 60 -21.87 -4.09 -29.31
CA LYS A 60 -22.70 -4.74 -30.34
C LYS A 60 -22.09 -6.04 -30.88
N TYR A 61 -20.75 -6.22 -30.78
CA TYR A 61 -20.05 -7.39 -31.30
C TYR A 61 -19.37 -8.19 -30.21
N SER A 62 -19.27 -9.50 -30.39
CA SER A 62 -18.34 -10.39 -29.70
C SER A 62 -17.15 -10.71 -30.60
N TYR A 63 -16.03 -11.10 -30.02
CA TYR A 63 -14.80 -11.41 -30.75
C TYR A 63 -14.43 -12.86 -30.52
N SER A 64 -14.08 -13.56 -31.59
CA SER A 64 -13.60 -14.95 -31.53
C SER A 64 -12.15 -15.03 -32.02
N PHE A 65 -11.37 -15.91 -31.39
CA PHE A 65 -9.95 -16.10 -31.64
C PHE A 65 -9.68 -17.57 -31.93
N THR A 66 -8.96 -17.86 -33.02
CA THR A 66 -8.67 -19.24 -33.39
C THR A 66 -7.17 -19.35 -33.73
N SER A 67 -6.47 -20.27 -33.06
CA SER A 67 -5.06 -20.57 -33.36
C SER A 67 -4.96 -21.59 -34.48
N SER A 68 -4.01 -21.35 -35.42
CA SER A 68 -3.68 -22.30 -36.48
C SER A 68 -2.92 -23.51 -35.96
N ASN A 69 -2.26 -23.40 -34.78
CA ASN A 69 -1.56 -24.50 -34.13
C ASN A 69 -1.65 -24.35 -32.61
N LYS A 70 -2.57 -25.13 -32.02
CA LYS A 70 -2.82 -25.13 -30.55
C LYS A 70 -1.69 -25.78 -29.75
N GLN A 71 -0.85 -26.60 -30.35
CA GLN A 71 0.31 -27.19 -29.70
C GLN A 71 1.45 -26.17 -29.53
N VAL A 72 1.51 -25.14 -30.43
CA VAL A 72 2.48 -24.05 -30.34
C VAL A 72 1.93 -22.89 -29.50
N ALA A 73 0.69 -22.47 -29.77
CA ALA A 73 0.07 -21.36 -29.03
C ALA A 73 -1.44 -21.58 -28.84
N LYS A 74 -1.92 -21.54 -27.60
CA LYS A 74 -3.35 -21.53 -27.25
C LYS A 74 -3.82 -20.09 -27.10
N VAL A 75 -5.10 -19.83 -27.42
CA VAL A 75 -5.73 -18.51 -27.24
C VAL A 75 -7.09 -18.66 -26.58
N THR A 76 -7.38 -17.82 -25.57
CA THR A 76 -8.68 -17.81 -24.88
C THR A 76 -9.73 -17.02 -25.66
N SER A 77 -11.02 -17.16 -25.28
CA SER A 77 -12.13 -16.34 -25.81
C SER A 77 -11.95 -14.83 -25.55
N LYS A 78 -11.17 -14.45 -24.53
CA LYS A 78 -10.80 -13.05 -24.23
C LYS A 78 -9.57 -12.54 -25.00
N GLY A 79 -8.97 -13.38 -25.89
CA GLY A 79 -7.82 -13.00 -26.73
C GLY A 79 -6.46 -13.10 -26.03
N LYS A 80 -6.35 -13.82 -24.91
CA LYS A 80 -5.08 -14.04 -24.19
C LYS A 80 -4.36 -15.25 -24.81
N VAL A 81 -3.20 -15.03 -25.40
CA VAL A 81 -2.35 -16.04 -26.08
C VAL A 81 -1.35 -16.61 -25.10
N THR A 82 -1.28 -17.93 -24.95
CA THR A 82 -0.30 -18.67 -24.14
C THR A 82 0.66 -19.43 -25.06
N GLY A 83 1.97 -19.27 -24.89
CA GLY A 83 3.00 -20.08 -25.58
C GLY A 83 3.04 -21.49 -24.96
N ILE A 84 2.89 -22.54 -25.78
CA ILE A 84 2.87 -23.94 -25.31
C ILE A 84 4.18 -24.67 -25.67
N LYS A 85 4.63 -24.56 -26.91
CA LYS A 85 5.88 -25.15 -27.43
C LYS A 85 6.57 -24.13 -28.36
N ALA A 86 7.89 -24.12 -28.38
CA ALA A 86 8.63 -23.26 -29.28
C ALA A 86 8.19 -23.49 -30.74
N GLY A 87 7.99 -22.41 -31.50
CA GLY A 87 7.48 -22.48 -32.85
C GLY A 87 6.68 -21.25 -33.26
N LYS A 88 6.05 -21.32 -34.45
CA LYS A 88 5.22 -20.25 -34.99
C LYS A 88 3.76 -20.70 -35.13
N ALA A 89 2.82 -19.80 -34.78
CA ALA A 89 1.39 -19.99 -34.98
C ALA A 89 0.73 -18.68 -35.43
N THR A 90 -0.46 -18.77 -36.02
CA THR A 90 -1.24 -17.60 -36.43
C THR A 90 -2.57 -17.61 -35.73
N ILE A 91 -2.93 -16.51 -35.05
CA ILE A 91 -4.25 -16.35 -34.43
C ILE A 91 -5.14 -15.55 -35.39
N THR A 92 -6.22 -16.14 -35.85
CA THR A 92 -7.25 -15.45 -36.66
C THR A 92 -8.27 -14.83 -35.69
N VAL A 93 -8.56 -13.54 -35.88
CA VAL A 93 -9.52 -12.78 -35.06
C VAL A 93 -10.73 -12.43 -35.95
N LYS A 94 -11.93 -12.80 -35.49
CA LYS A 94 -13.19 -12.50 -36.17
C LYS A 94 -14.11 -11.76 -35.18
N GLU A 95 -14.85 -10.76 -35.65
CA GLU A 95 -15.97 -10.17 -34.93
C GLU A 95 -17.28 -10.84 -35.35
N VAL A 96 -18.21 -10.98 -34.38
CA VAL A 96 -19.50 -11.65 -34.55
C VAL A 96 -20.56 -10.78 -33.93
N LEU A 97 -21.61 -10.43 -34.68
CA LEU A 97 -22.73 -9.66 -34.17
C LEU A 97 -23.47 -10.44 -33.07
N LYS A 98 -23.68 -9.83 -31.90
CA LYS A 98 -24.49 -10.41 -30.82
C LYS A 98 -25.95 -10.43 -31.25
N LYS A 99 -26.72 -11.46 -30.87
CA LYS A 99 -28.17 -11.54 -31.18
C LYS A 99 -28.91 -10.37 -30.50
N GLY A 100 -29.60 -9.53 -31.29
CA GLY A 100 -30.75 -8.73 -30.81
C GLY A 100 -32.00 -9.61 -30.82
N LYS A 101 -32.98 -9.31 -29.93
CA LYS A 101 -34.28 -10.01 -29.91
C LYS A 101 -34.96 -9.90 -31.29
N LYS A 102 -35.26 -11.10 -31.89
CA LYS A 102 -36.02 -11.32 -33.15
C LYS A 102 -35.27 -10.97 -34.47
N LYS A 103 -34.66 -11.99 -35.10
CA LYS A 103 -34.91 -12.48 -36.49
C LYS A 103 -33.95 -13.66 -36.75
N LYS A 104 -34.47 -14.79 -37.28
CA LYS A 104 -33.69 -15.93 -37.77
C LYS A 104 -32.92 -15.48 -39.03
N GLY A 105 -31.61 -15.25 -38.88
CA GLY A 105 -30.68 -14.94 -39.97
C GLY A 105 -29.26 -15.38 -39.64
N LYS A 106 -28.50 -15.85 -40.59
CA LYS A 106 -27.09 -16.27 -40.44
C LYS A 106 -26.27 -15.15 -39.80
N LYS A 107 -25.58 -15.45 -38.69
CA LYS A 107 -24.73 -14.46 -37.98
C LYS A 107 -23.66 -13.90 -38.93
N LYS A 108 -23.70 -12.61 -39.28
CA LYS A 108 -22.63 -11.97 -40.06
C LYS A 108 -21.35 -11.99 -39.24
N LYS A 109 -20.36 -12.74 -39.72
CA LYS A 109 -19.00 -12.81 -39.16
C LYS A 109 -18.06 -12.06 -40.08
N ARG A 110 -17.20 -11.17 -39.53
CA ARG A 110 -16.17 -10.45 -40.27
C ARG A 110 -14.79 -10.77 -39.65
N THR A 111 -13.81 -11.13 -40.50
CA THR A 111 -12.44 -11.30 -40.06
C THR A 111 -11.79 -9.92 -39.88
N LEU A 112 -11.30 -9.65 -38.64
CA LEU A 112 -10.57 -8.42 -38.33
C LEU A 112 -9.11 -8.49 -38.79
N GLY A 113 -8.55 -9.68 -38.84
CA GLY A 113 -7.18 -9.93 -39.29
C GLY A 113 -6.53 -11.15 -38.63
N LYS A 114 -5.25 -11.30 -38.90
CA LYS A 114 -4.41 -12.39 -38.38
C LYS A 114 -3.25 -11.83 -37.56
N VAL A 115 -2.92 -12.46 -36.42
CA VAL A 115 -1.82 -12.12 -35.51
C VAL A 115 -0.75 -13.21 -35.64
N LYS A 116 0.45 -12.86 -36.09
CA LYS A 116 1.59 -13.80 -36.13
C LYS A 116 2.15 -13.98 -34.73
N VAL A 117 2.22 -15.21 -34.24
CA VAL A 117 2.73 -15.57 -32.91
C VAL A 117 4.00 -16.37 -33.04
N THR A 118 5.07 -15.93 -32.41
CA THR A 118 6.33 -16.68 -32.26
C THR A 118 6.47 -17.07 -30.80
N VAL A 119 6.58 -18.36 -30.52
CA VAL A 119 6.86 -18.88 -29.19
C VAL A 119 8.32 -19.28 -29.13
N THR A 120 9.06 -18.73 -28.17
CA THR A 120 10.46 -19.05 -27.91
C THR A 120 10.60 -20.00 -26.74
N GLY A 121 11.51 -20.99 -26.81
CA GLY A 121 11.80 -21.92 -25.72
C GLY A 121 12.49 -21.24 -24.54
N MET A 122 12.38 -21.82 -23.34
CA MET A 122 13.27 -21.48 -22.24
C MET A 122 14.63 -22.16 -22.46
N LYS A 123 15.75 -21.44 -22.23
CA LYS A 123 17.06 -22.08 -22.10
C LYS A 123 17.00 -23.09 -20.95
N LYS A 124 17.28 -24.36 -21.22
CA LYS A 124 17.41 -25.39 -20.19
C LYS A 124 18.57 -24.97 -19.27
N LYS A 125 18.31 -24.73 -17.99
CA LYS A 125 19.32 -24.82 -16.94
C LYS A 125 19.57 -26.31 -16.73
N ASN A 126 20.81 -26.73 -16.88
CA ASN A 126 21.23 -28.08 -16.49
C ASN A 126 21.01 -28.21 -14.97
N VAL A 127 20.05 -29.02 -14.59
CA VAL A 127 19.90 -29.52 -13.23
C VAL A 127 20.40 -30.95 -13.27
N ALA A 128 21.50 -31.20 -12.57
CA ALA A 128 22.01 -32.54 -12.33
C ALA A 128 21.02 -33.29 -11.42
N THR A 129 20.60 -34.44 -11.84
CA THR A 129 19.81 -35.41 -11.06
C THR A 129 20.78 -36.26 -10.23
N PRO A 130 20.60 -36.46 -8.93
CA PRO A 130 21.38 -37.43 -8.18
C PRO A 130 20.79 -38.85 -8.40
N THR A 131 21.66 -39.80 -8.73
CA THR A 131 21.36 -41.24 -8.72
C THR A 131 22.26 -41.92 -7.67
N PRO A 132 21.81 -42.97 -6.99
CA PRO A 132 22.39 -43.45 -5.76
C PRO A 132 23.65 -44.32 -5.92
N GLU A 133 24.43 -44.36 -4.84
CA GLU A 133 25.65 -45.14 -4.66
C GLU A 133 25.46 -46.65 -4.89
N THR A 134 26.48 -47.23 -5.52
CA THR A 134 26.99 -48.58 -5.18
C THR A 134 28.49 -48.67 -5.38
N VAL A 135 29.07 -49.45 -4.53
CA VAL A 135 30.44 -49.54 -4.04
C VAL A 135 31.38 -50.37 -4.95
N ASN A 136 32.69 -49.98 -4.96
CA ASN A 136 33.92 -50.77 -5.14
C ASN A 136 34.44 -51.21 -6.54
N LYS A 137 35.61 -50.86 -6.96
CA LYS A 137 36.96 -51.40 -6.63
C LYS A 137 38.05 -51.02 -7.67
N ALA A 138 39.12 -50.48 -7.17
CA ALA A 138 40.56 -50.59 -7.56
C ALA A 138 41.05 -50.54 -9.01
N THR A 139 41.85 -49.55 -9.29
CA THR A 139 43.22 -49.38 -9.91
C THR A 139 43.84 -50.59 -10.72
N PRO A 140 44.80 -50.45 -11.70
CA PRO A 140 45.82 -49.41 -11.82
C PRO A 140 46.22 -48.95 -13.26
N THR A 141 46.89 -47.80 -13.32
CA THR A 141 48.12 -47.38 -14.03
C THR A 141 48.48 -47.83 -15.44
N ALA A 142 48.76 -46.88 -16.32
CA ALA A 142 49.98 -46.76 -17.11
C ALA A 142 50.04 -45.49 -17.99
N THR A 143 51.10 -44.74 -17.85
CA THR A 143 51.73 -43.77 -18.75
C THR A 143 52.89 -44.54 -19.50
N PRO A 144 53.62 -44.03 -20.45
CA PRO A 144 53.59 -42.85 -21.34
C PRO A 144 53.97 -43.18 -22.82
N THR A 145 54.18 -42.20 -23.69
CA THR A 145 55.34 -42.04 -24.61
C THR A 145 54.98 -41.25 -25.88
N ALA A 146 55.46 -40.09 -26.00
CA ALA A 146 56.56 -39.50 -26.78
C ALA A 146 56.32 -39.18 -28.29
N THR A 147 56.67 -37.97 -28.57
CA THR A 147 56.97 -37.18 -29.76
C THR A 147 57.78 -37.92 -30.86
N PRO A 148 57.77 -37.46 -32.17
CA PRO A 148 58.70 -36.42 -32.61
C PRO A 148 58.12 -35.45 -33.69
N SER A 149 58.47 -34.23 -33.70
CA SER A 149 59.60 -33.42 -34.23
C SER A 149 59.60 -33.11 -35.73
N ALA A 150 59.73 -31.79 -36.00
CA ALA A 150 60.41 -31.06 -37.09
C ALA A 150 59.67 -30.86 -38.42
N THR A 151 59.47 -29.63 -38.84
CA THR A 151 60.41 -28.78 -39.57
C THR A 151 59.83 -27.37 -39.82
N ALA A 152 60.61 -26.33 -39.54
CA ALA A 152 60.39 -24.97 -40.06
C ALA A 152 60.95 -24.86 -41.50
N PRO A 153 60.56 -23.83 -42.29
CA PRO A 153 61.20 -22.53 -42.23
C PRO A 153 60.40 -21.28 -42.67
N VAL A 154 60.95 -20.14 -42.29
CA VAL A 154 61.07 -18.82 -42.97
C VAL A 154 59.94 -17.79 -42.71
N GLU A 155 60.38 -16.74 -42.00
CA GLU A 155 59.77 -15.42 -41.87
C GLU A 155 59.53 -14.68 -43.22
N PRO A 156 58.59 -13.72 -43.22
CA PRO A 156 59.06 -12.32 -43.27
C PRO A 156 58.38 -11.32 -42.36
N THR A 157 59.22 -10.50 -41.80
CA THR A 157 59.11 -9.09 -41.39
C THR A 157 57.91 -8.57 -40.62
N ALA A 158 58.25 -8.10 -39.42
CA ALA A 158 57.49 -7.37 -38.44
C ALA A 158 56.71 -6.14 -38.96
N SER A 159 55.44 -6.07 -38.58
CA SER A 159 54.77 -4.81 -38.38
C SER A 159 54.42 -4.67 -36.90
N ALA A 160 54.84 -3.56 -36.28
CA ALA A 160 54.74 -3.33 -34.85
C ALA A 160 53.27 -3.25 -34.43
N THR A 161 52.87 -4.21 -33.59
CA THR A 161 51.62 -4.14 -32.82
C THR A 161 51.88 -3.23 -31.63
N PRO A 162 50.96 -2.23 -31.34
CA PRO A 162 51.10 -1.45 -30.11
C PRO A 162 50.96 -2.37 -28.90
N ALA A 163 51.85 -2.21 -27.92
CA ALA A 163 51.81 -2.90 -26.64
C ALA A 163 50.44 -2.74 -26.00
N ALA A 164 49.80 -3.84 -25.61
CA ALA A 164 48.63 -3.80 -24.74
C ALA A 164 49.05 -3.15 -23.42
N SER A 165 48.47 -1.98 -23.13
CA SER A 165 48.60 -1.35 -21.84
C SER A 165 48.03 -2.31 -20.79
N GLU A 166 48.84 -2.62 -19.75
CA GLU A 166 48.37 -3.30 -18.56
C GLU A 166 47.09 -2.59 -18.04
N PRO A 167 46.09 -3.33 -17.55
CA PRO A 167 44.93 -2.71 -16.94
C PRO A 167 45.42 -1.90 -15.73
N ALA A 168 45.16 -0.58 -15.77
CA ALA A 168 45.51 0.34 -14.71
C ALA A 168 44.96 -0.21 -13.38
N THR A 169 45.83 -0.38 -12.40
CA THR A 169 45.44 -0.74 -11.02
C THR A 169 44.45 0.31 -10.55
N PRO A 170 43.24 -0.08 -10.07
CA PRO A 170 42.27 0.89 -9.63
C PRO A 170 42.85 1.75 -8.51
N THR A 171 42.79 3.07 -8.67
CA THR A 171 43.22 4.02 -7.63
C THR A 171 42.41 3.72 -6.36
N PRO A 172 43.04 3.62 -5.19
CA PRO A 172 42.34 3.40 -3.93
C PRO A 172 41.32 4.51 -3.69
N ILE A 173 40.10 4.12 -3.28
CA ILE A 173 39.09 5.09 -2.89
C ILE A 173 39.53 5.72 -1.55
N VAL A 174 39.69 7.05 -1.56
CA VAL A 174 39.91 7.81 -0.33
C VAL A 174 38.57 8.05 0.32
N THR A 175 38.29 7.38 1.44
CA THR A 175 37.11 7.61 2.27
C THR A 175 37.37 8.65 3.35
N ARG A 176 36.31 9.30 3.81
CA ARG A 176 36.37 10.15 5.00
C ARG A 176 36.56 9.28 6.25
N SER A 177 37.14 9.84 7.29
CA SER A 177 37.06 9.25 8.62
C SER A 177 35.61 9.19 9.07
N PRO A 178 35.15 8.09 9.71
CA PRO A 178 33.82 8.04 10.26
C PRO A 178 33.52 9.25 11.14
N ALA A 179 32.32 9.81 11.02
CA ALA A 179 31.90 10.90 11.90
C ALA A 179 31.95 10.40 13.38
N PRO A 180 32.43 11.23 14.31
CA PRO A 180 32.42 10.85 15.73
C PRO A 180 30.98 10.61 16.17
N ARG A 181 30.76 9.62 17.04
CA ARG A 181 29.43 9.40 17.64
C ARG A 181 29.02 10.64 18.42
N PRO A 182 27.72 11.01 18.40
CA PRO A 182 27.24 12.16 19.15
C PRO A 182 27.46 11.95 20.64
N THR A 183 27.81 13.03 21.35
CA THR A 183 27.81 13.03 22.81
C THR A 183 26.37 12.97 23.30
N LEU A 184 26.08 12.01 24.16
CA LEU A 184 24.74 11.88 24.75
C LEU A 184 24.40 13.11 25.59
N ALA A 185 23.17 13.59 25.46
CA ALA A 185 22.66 14.64 26.35
C ALA A 185 22.55 14.09 27.80
N PRO A 186 22.70 14.95 28.81
CA PRO A 186 22.55 14.53 30.21
C PRO A 186 21.21 13.81 30.45
N GLY A 187 21.28 12.67 31.12
CA GLY A 187 20.09 11.83 31.43
C GLY A 187 19.66 10.86 30.32
N MET A 188 20.32 10.85 29.17
CA MET A 188 20.08 9.83 28.16
C MET A 188 20.73 8.49 28.56
N PRO A 189 20.06 7.35 28.30
CA PRO A 189 20.59 6.03 28.65
C PRO A 189 21.84 5.70 27.83
N GLU A 190 22.80 5.02 28.44
CA GLU A 190 23.91 4.42 27.72
C GLU A 190 23.44 3.20 26.91
N LEU A 191 24.14 2.90 25.81
CA LEU A 191 23.86 1.74 24.98
C LEU A 191 24.35 0.46 25.66
N ASP A 192 23.42 -0.39 26.09
CA ASP A 192 23.74 -1.73 26.58
C ASP A 192 23.89 -2.71 25.40
N LYS A 193 25.13 -3.01 25.04
CA LYS A 193 25.46 -3.93 23.94
C LYS A 193 24.96 -5.36 24.16
N ASN A 194 24.60 -5.73 25.39
CA ASN A 194 24.08 -7.06 25.72
C ASN A 194 22.53 -7.10 25.63
N ASN A 195 21.86 -5.95 25.51
CA ASN A 195 20.41 -5.83 25.42
C ASN A 195 19.98 -4.99 24.23
N LEU A 196 20.53 -5.27 23.05
CA LEU A 196 20.15 -4.58 21.82
C LEU A 196 18.81 -5.06 21.28
N THR A 197 18.09 -4.15 20.68
CA THR A 197 16.86 -4.47 19.96
C THR A 197 17.16 -5.25 18.66
N VAL A 198 16.32 -6.23 18.37
CA VAL A 198 16.40 -7.01 17.12
C VAL A 198 15.10 -6.86 16.36
N ALA A 199 15.20 -6.39 15.14
CA ALA A 199 14.08 -6.30 14.21
C ALA A 199 14.04 -7.56 13.34
N ASP A 200 13.01 -8.37 13.55
CA ASP A 200 12.63 -9.41 12.59
C ASP A 200 11.86 -8.77 11.44
N TYR A 201 11.85 -9.42 10.30
CA TYR A 201 11.04 -8.97 9.18
C TYR A 201 9.66 -9.65 9.19
N PRO A 202 8.59 -8.90 9.02
CA PRO A 202 8.47 -7.44 9.03
C PRO A 202 8.57 -6.89 10.45
N GLY A 203 9.16 -5.71 10.61
CA GLY A 203 9.27 -5.05 11.92
C GLY A 203 7.92 -4.84 12.61
N ILE A 204 6.90 -4.46 11.84
CA ILE A 204 5.49 -4.43 12.23
C ILE A 204 4.71 -5.26 11.23
N ALA A 205 4.23 -6.43 11.62
CA ALA A 205 3.49 -7.33 10.74
C ALA A 205 2.02 -6.90 10.54
N SER A 206 1.79 -5.64 10.16
CA SER A 206 0.46 -5.04 9.98
C SER A 206 0.49 -3.95 8.92
N ASP A 207 -0.70 -3.54 8.44
CA ASP A 207 -0.86 -2.44 7.49
C ASP A 207 -0.54 -1.08 8.14
N VAL A 208 0.63 -0.54 7.86
CA VAL A 208 1.10 0.79 8.28
C VAL A 208 1.61 1.54 7.03
N PRO A 209 0.70 1.97 6.16
CA PRO A 209 1.05 2.53 4.86
C PRO A 209 1.50 3.99 4.95
N ASP A 210 2.32 4.40 3.95
CA ASP A 210 2.75 5.79 3.75
C ASP A 210 3.29 6.42 5.04
N LEU A 211 4.08 5.63 5.77
CA LEU A 211 4.57 6.01 7.08
C LEU A 211 5.61 7.13 7.00
N ASP A 212 5.58 8.05 7.96
CA ASP A 212 6.64 9.02 8.21
C ASP A 212 7.07 8.94 9.68
N ILE A 213 8.36 9.06 9.94
CA ILE A 213 8.96 8.85 11.25
C ILE A 213 9.84 10.03 11.65
N ILE A 214 9.75 10.43 12.92
CA ILE A 214 10.59 11.45 13.53
C ILE A 214 11.10 10.99 14.88
N ARG A 215 12.25 11.52 15.30
CA ARG A 215 12.78 11.37 16.65
C ARG A 215 12.73 12.71 17.39
N VAL A 216 12.27 12.67 18.64
CA VAL A 216 12.36 13.81 19.57
C VAL A 216 12.88 13.30 20.91
N GLY A 217 14.08 13.73 21.27
CA GLY A 217 14.80 13.13 22.41
C GLY A 217 15.09 11.66 22.16
N GLN A 218 14.70 10.79 23.09
CA GLN A 218 14.83 9.34 22.98
C GLN A 218 13.59 8.65 22.38
N ASN A 219 12.51 9.39 22.11
CA ASN A 219 11.27 8.84 21.59
C ASN A 219 11.21 8.96 20.07
N TYR A 220 10.68 7.93 19.44
CA TYR A 220 10.35 7.86 18.02
C TYR A 220 8.84 7.95 17.85
N TYR A 221 8.40 8.80 16.92
CA TYR A 221 6.98 8.93 16.59
C TYR A 221 6.78 8.65 15.12
N MET A 222 5.83 7.80 14.82
CA MET A 222 5.47 7.42 13.45
C MET A 222 4.00 7.72 13.20
N VAL A 223 3.70 8.34 12.08
CA VAL A 223 2.33 8.54 11.59
C VAL A 223 2.10 7.70 10.34
N SER A 224 0.85 7.37 10.06
CA SER A 224 0.50 6.51 8.93
C SER A 224 -0.88 6.86 8.38
N THR A 225 -1.06 6.61 7.10
CA THR A 225 -2.34 6.72 6.40
C THR A 225 -3.37 5.72 6.96
N THR A 226 -4.62 6.18 7.13
CA THR A 226 -5.76 5.32 7.53
C THR A 226 -7.01 5.54 6.68
N MET A 227 -6.86 6.15 5.50
CA MET A 227 -7.92 6.40 4.53
C MET A 227 -9.16 7.06 5.14
N ASN A 228 -10.29 6.35 5.11
CA ASN A 228 -11.59 6.80 5.62
C ASN A 228 -11.80 6.55 7.12
N LEU A 229 -10.86 5.89 7.80
CA LEU A 229 -11.05 5.49 9.20
C LEU A 229 -10.85 6.66 10.17
N VAL A 230 -11.66 6.70 11.20
CA VAL A 230 -11.69 7.73 12.24
C VAL A 230 -11.63 7.08 13.62
N PRO A 231 -10.80 7.57 14.57
CA PRO A 231 -9.82 8.65 14.42
C PRO A 231 -8.79 8.36 13.34
N GLY A 232 -8.38 9.39 12.59
CA GLY A 232 -7.44 9.26 11.48
C GLY A 232 -6.02 9.68 11.83
N VAL A 233 -5.06 9.15 11.07
CA VAL A 233 -3.63 9.44 11.22
C VAL A 233 -3.14 9.13 12.65
N PRO A 234 -3.00 7.84 12.98
CA PRO A 234 -2.47 7.41 14.27
C PRO A 234 -1.07 7.95 14.48
N VAL A 235 -0.78 8.35 15.70
CA VAL A 235 0.55 8.61 16.20
C VAL A 235 0.99 7.38 16.98
N MET A 236 1.99 6.70 16.49
CA MET A 236 2.60 5.55 17.14
C MET A 236 3.92 5.97 17.77
N LYS A 237 4.20 5.49 18.98
CA LYS A 237 5.41 5.78 19.74
C LYS A 237 6.25 4.52 19.93
N SER A 238 7.56 4.66 19.86
CA SER A 238 8.55 3.65 20.22
C SER A 238 9.75 4.30 20.91
N THR A 239 10.50 3.51 21.69
CA THR A 239 11.82 3.88 22.19
C THR A 239 12.95 3.07 21.55
N ASP A 240 12.60 2.03 20.78
CA ASP A 240 13.56 1.08 20.20
C ASP A 240 13.35 0.77 18.72
N LEU A 241 12.39 1.43 18.07
CA LEU A 241 12.02 1.29 16.65
C LEU A 241 11.34 -0.05 16.28
N VAL A 242 11.13 -0.96 17.21
CA VAL A 242 10.53 -2.28 16.98
C VAL A 242 9.21 -2.44 17.72
N HIS A 243 9.16 -1.99 18.97
CA HIS A 243 7.96 -2.08 19.80
C HIS A 243 7.20 -0.76 19.76
N TRP A 244 5.96 -0.78 19.26
CA TRP A 244 5.14 0.39 18.96
C TRP A 244 3.80 0.35 19.68
N GLU A 245 3.39 1.48 20.22
CA GLU A 245 2.06 1.70 20.79
C GLU A 245 1.36 2.89 20.11
N ILE A 246 0.04 2.83 19.91
CA ILE A 246 -0.74 3.98 19.45
C ILE A 246 -1.00 4.90 20.65
N VAL A 247 -0.38 6.07 20.64
CA VAL A 247 -0.47 7.04 21.76
C VAL A 247 -1.49 8.14 21.53
N ASN A 248 -1.77 8.50 20.26
CA ASN A 248 -2.73 9.55 19.90
C ASN A 248 -3.19 9.40 18.45
N TYR A 249 -4.09 10.29 18.03
CA TYR A 249 -4.50 10.49 16.65
C TYR A 249 -4.49 11.99 16.32
N ALA A 250 -3.98 12.36 15.15
CA ALA A 250 -3.95 13.76 14.74
C ALA A 250 -5.35 14.28 14.36
N CYS A 251 -6.23 13.41 13.86
CA CYS A 251 -7.57 13.73 13.42
C CYS A 251 -8.60 12.88 14.16
N ASN A 252 -9.17 13.38 15.26
CA ASN A 252 -10.21 12.67 16.01
C ASN A 252 -11.49 12.51 15.19
N ARG A 253 -11.82 13.48 14.33
CA ARG A 253 -12.95 13.46 13.38
C ARG A 253 -12.64 14.26 12.14
N PHE A 254 -13.12 13.78 11.00
CA PHE A 254 -13.20 14.60 9.80
C PHE A 254 -14.29 15.69 9.97
N PRO A 255 -14.22 16.78 9.18
CA PRO A 255 -15.27 17.77 9.16
C PRO A 255 -16.66 17.17 8.87
N ASN A 256 -17.71 17.78 9.41
CA ASN A 256 -19.08 17.33 9.19
C ASN A 256 -19.52 17.59 7.74
N ARG A 257 -19.28 16.61 6.87
CA ARG A 257 -19.64 16.60 5.43
C ARG A 257 -20.13 15.22 5.03
N ASP A 258 -21.02 15.17 4.05
CA ASP A 258 -21.67 13.94 3.56
C ASP A 258 -20.67 12.80 3.27
N LEU A 259 -19.56 13.14 2.61
CA LEU A 259 -18.54 12.14 2.24
C LEU A 259 -17.84 11.49 3.45
N PHE A 260 -17.74 12.21 4.57
CA PHE A 260 -17.16 11.71 5.81
C PHE A 260 -18.20 11.08 6.74
N ASN A 261 -19.47 11.29 6.48
CA ASN A 261 -20.59 10.80 7.28
C ASN A 261 -21.35 9.66 6.60
N LEU A 262 -20.93 9.21 5.42
CA LEU A 262 -21.65 8.23 4.60
C LEU A 262 -23.10 8.66 4.31
N GLU A 263 -23.30 9.96 4.04
CA GLU A 263 -24.59 10.54 3.72
C GLU A 263 -24.77 10.76 2.20
N ASN A 264 -26.01 10.77 1.75
CA ASN A 264 -26.38 11.02 0.35
C ASN A 264 -25.59 10.17 -0.67
N GLY A 265 -25.21 8.94 -0.29
CA GLY A 265 -24.42 8.01 -1.11
C GLY A 265 -22.97 8.43 -1.30
N GLN A 266 -22.48 9.46 -0.60
CA GLN A 266 -21.09 9.89 -0.63
C GLN A 266 -20.23 9.09 0.36
N GLN A 267 -18.94 8.97 0.05
CA GLN A 267 -17.96 8.24 0.84
C GLN A 267 -16.52 8.69 0.48
N THR A 268 -15.56 8.37 1.33
CA THR A 268 -14.15 8.72 1.10
C THR A 268 -13.20 7.52 1.11
N TYR A 269 -13.71 6.31 0.85
CA TYR A 269 -12.86 5.13 0.67
C TYR A 269 -11.74 5.41 -0.35
N LYS A 270 -10.52 4.92 -0.08
CA LYS A 270 -9.31 5.07 -0.91
C LYS A 270 -8.79 6.49 -1.15
N ASN A 271 -9.45 7.51 -0.64
CA ASN A 271 -9.09 8.91 -0.94
C ASN A 271 -8.40 9.63 0.21
N GLY A 272 -8.46 9.08 1.42
CA GLY A 272 -8.15 9.82 2.63
C GLY A 272 -6.73 9.67 3.14
N SER A 273 -6.38 10.50 3.98
CA SER A 273 -5.32 10.78 4.94
C SER A 273 -3.89 10.34 4.55
N TRP A 274 -3.43 10.68 3.36
CA TRP A 274 -2.01 10.57 2.96
C TRP A 274 -1.17 11.48 3.87
N ALA A 275 -0.43 10.89 4.81
CA ALA A 275 0.10 11.58 5.97
C ALA A 275 1.62 11.76 5.96
N ALA A 276 2.09 12.84 6.62
CA ALA A 276 3.48 13.07 7.01
C ALA A 276 3.55 13.86 8.31
N SER A 277 4.69 13.79 9.03
CA SER A 277 4.90 14.49 10.30
C SER A 277 6.22 15.23 10.36
N LYS A 278 6.30 16.28 11.18
CA LYS A 278 7.54 16.98 11.53
C LYS A 278 7.45 17.57 12.92
N TYR A 279 8.60 17.69 13.58
CA TYR A 279 8.78 18.50 14.77
C TYR A 279 9.59 19.75 14.42
N ASN A 280 9.18 20.90 14.89
CA ASN A 280 9.91 22.16 14.69
C ASN A 280 10.50 22.64 16.01
N GLU A 281 11.82 22.55 16.15
CA GLU A 281 12.57 22.93 17.34
C GLU A 281 12.40 24.39 17.74
N LYS A 282 12.19 25.29 16.76
CA LYS A 282 12.02 26.72 17.02
C LYS A 282 10.67 27.02 17.66
N THR A 283 9.60 26.41 17.15
CA THR A 283 8.23 26.63 17.66
C THR A 283 7.85 25.67 18.80
N LYS A 284 8.64 24.60 19.00
CA LYS A 284 8.33 23.49 19.91
C LYS A 284 6.99 22.83 19.61
N LEU A 285 6.59 22.81 18.34
CA LEU A 285 5.35 22.19 17.90
C LEU A 285 5.62 20.97 17.04
N PHE A 286 4.78 19.99 17.21
CA PHE A 286 4.59 18.90 16.27
C PHE A 286 3.61 19.32 15.19
N TYR A 287 3.88 18.92 13.96
CA TYR A 287 3.05 19.13 12.80
C TYR A 287 2.72 17.78 12.19
N VAL A 288 1.44 17.54 11.93
CA VAL A 288 0.97 16.41 11.13
C VAL A 288 0.18 16.98 9.97
N ILE A 289 0.56 16.60 8.76
CA ILE A 289 -0.15 17.00 7.55
C ILE A 289 -0.72 15.79 6.86
N TYR A 290 -1.87 15.95 6.21
CA TYR A 290 -2.40 14.94 5.31
C TYR A 290 -3.29 15.55 4.23
N ASN A 291 -3.46 14.80 3.15
CA ASN A 291 -4.32 15.14 2.04
C ASN A 291 -5.45 14.14 1.90
N VAL A 292 -6.66 14.61 1.65
CA VAL A 292 -7.81 13.81 1.22
C VAL A 292 -8.11 14.17 -0.23
N ASN A 293 -7.88 13.23 -1.16
CA ASN A 293 -7.87 13.52 -2.59
C ASN A 293 -9.17 14.10 -3.15
N ASN A 294 -10.32 13.75 -2.57
CA ASN A 294 -11.64 14.28 -2.97
C ASN A 294 -12.17 15.40 -2.06
N ASP A 295 -11.31 15.97 -1.20
CA ASP A 295 -11.67 17.06 -0.30
C ASP A 295 -10.61 18.17 -0.25
N GLY A 296 -9.42 17.93 0.37
CA GLY A 296 -8.38 18.94 0.48
C GLY A 296 -7.23 18.55 1.39
N PHE A 297 -6.44 19.54 1.75
CA PHE A 297 -5.24 19.39 2.57
C PHE A 297 -5.47 19.93 3.98
N TYR A 298 -4.97 19.18 4.96
CA TYR A 298 -5.06 19.47 6.38
C TYR A 298 -3.67 19.57 6.98
N CYS A 299 -3.52 20.49 7.95
CA CYS A 299 -2.36 20.58 8.83
C CYS A 299 -2.86 20.64 10.28
N TYR A 300 -2.28 19.82 11.13
CA TYR A 300 -2.56 19.77 12.55
C TYR A 300 -1.32 20.12 13.33
N THR A 301 -1.46 20.88 14.41
CA THR A 301 -0.35 21.25 15.30
C THR A 301 -0.68 21.01 16.76
N THR A 302 0.31 20.56 17.52
CA THR A 302 0.22 20.40 18.97
C THR A 302 1.59 20.58 19.63
N PRO A 303 1.68 21.08 20.86
CA PRO A 303 2.93 21.05 21.64
C PRO A 303 3.18 19.68 22.29
N ASP A 304 2.14 18.83 22.44
CA ASP A 304 2.22 17.49 23.01
C ASP A 304 1.61 16.47 22.05
N ILE A 305 2.45 15.68 21.39
CA ILE A 305 2.04 14.71 20.39
C ILE A 305 1.34 13.49 21.00
N GLU A 306 1.59 13.17 22.28
CA GLU A 306 1.06 11.98 22.95
C GLU A 306 -0.32 12.21 23.57
N ASN A 307 -0.55 13.38 24.19
CA ASN A 307 -1.77 13.66 24.96
C ASN A 307 -2.43 14.98 24.59
N GLY A 308 -1.76 15.80 23.78
CA GLY A 308 -2.23 17.14 23.46
C GLY A 308 -3.41 17.14 22.51
N THR A 309 -4.23 18.19 22.62
CA THR A 309 -5.23 18.51 21.62
C THR A 309 -4.59 19.14 20.40
N TRP A 310 -5.18 18.88 19.25
CA TRP A 310 -4.67 19.35 17.97
C TRP A 310 -5.42 20.59 17.48
N LYS A 311 -4.67 21.60 17.06
CA LYS A 311 -5.21 22.72 16.27
C LYS A 311 -5.23 22.32 14.80
N ALA A 312 -6.39 22.43 14.16
CA ALA A 312 -6.60 22.04 12.78
C ALA A 312 -6.58 23.24 11.83
N TYR A 313 -5.95 23.08 10.68
CA TYR A 313 -5.93 24.04 9.57
C TYR A 313 -6.25 23.34 8.26
N TYR A 314 -6.97 24.02 7.36
CA TYR A 314 -7.48 23.44 6.12
C TYR A 314 -7.34 24.37 4.92
N ILE A 315 -7.17 23.78 3.74
CA ILE A 315 -7.34 24.43 2.45
C ILE A 315 -7.97 23.45 1.45
N GLN A 316 -8.96 23.92 0.71
CA GLN A 316 -9.58 23.17 -0.39
C GLN A 316 -8.65 23.13 -1.61
N THR A 317 -7.53 22.44 -1.47
CA THR A 317 -6.53 22.21 -2.52
C THR A 317 -5.91 20.84 -2.26
N SER A 318 -5.73 20.02 -3.27
CA SER A 318 -5.04 18.75 -3.13
C SER A 318 -3.53 18.97 -3.21
N PHE A 319 -2.83 18.52 -2.18
CA PHE A 319 -1.38 18.28 -2.17
C PHE A 319 -1.14 16.79 -2.03
N HIS A 320 -1.21 16.05 -3.13
CA HIS A 320 -1.13 14.59 -3.13
C HIS A 320 0.24 14.11 -2.64
N ASP A 321 0.25 13.12 -1.73
CA ASP A 321 1.42 12.56 -1.05
C ASP A 321 2.35 13.67 -0.51
N PRO A 322 1.89 14.45 0.48
CA PRO A 322 2.62 15.62 0.93
C PRO A 322 3.74 15.24 1.89
N ALA A 323 4.89 15.93 1.78
CA ALA A 323 5.90 16.03 2.83
C ALA A 323 5.98 17.47 3.34
N LEU A 324 6.36 17.62 4.60
CA LEU A 324 6.57 18.92 5.24
C LEU A 324 8.05 19.16 5.47
N ILE A 325 8.53 20.38 5.22
CA ILE A 325 9.88 20.77 5.53
C ILE A 325 9.94 22.26 5.94
N PHE A 326 10.82 22.57 6.87
CA PHE A 326 11.11 23.93 7.30
C PHE A 326 12.46 24.37 6.77
N ASP A 327 12.55 25.64 6.32
CA ASP A 327 13.78 26.30 5.91
C ASP A 327 13.78 27.73 6.48
N GLY A 328 14.63 27.98 7.48
CA GLY A 328 14.54 29.20 8.31
C GLY A 328 13.16 29.33 8.96
N ASP A 329 12.49 30.44 8.70
CA ASP A 329 11.11 30.69 9.14
C ASP A 329 10.06 30.22 8.12
N GLY A 330 10.49 29.67 6.98
CA GLY A 330 9.61 29.20 5.93
C GLY A 330 9.08 27.79 6.20
N MET A 331 7.78 27.60 5.95
CA MET A 331 7.11 26.32 5.99
C MET A 331 6.73 25.90 4.56
N TYR A 332 7.14 24.74 4.14
CA TYR A 332 6.99 24.28 2.76
C TYR A 332 6.36 22.88 2.70
N VAL A 333 5.42 22.71 1.76
CA VAL A 333 4.86 21.41 1.40
C VAL A 333 5.49 20.96 0.09
N ILE A 334 6.08 19.76 0.10
CA ILE A 334 6.49 19.03 -1.09
C ILE A 334 5.36 18.08 -1.46
N TYR A 335 4.95 18.00 -2.72
CA TYR A 335 3.83 17.17 -3.15
C TYR A 335 3.94 16.74 -4.62
N ASN A 336 3.18 15.75 -5.04
CA ASN A 336 3.30 15.16 -6.37
C ASN A 336 4.78 14.84 -6.73
N GLY A 337 5.51 14.26 -5.78
CA GLY A 337 6.93 13.97 -5.89
C GLY A 337 7.83 15.17 -5.53
N ASN A 338 7.92 16.23 -6.35
CA ASN A 338 8.87 17.34 -6.12
C ASN A 338 8.33 18.74 -6.37
N ASN A 339 7.03 18.93 -6.42
CA ASN A 339 6.47 20.28 -6.41
C ASN A 339 6.63 20.88 -5.01
N ILE A 340 7.07 22.12 -4.92
CA ILE A 340 7.19 22.85 -3.67
C ILE A 340 6.21 24.02 -3.62
N GLN A 341 5.54 24.16 -2.48
CA GLN A 341 4.67 25.29 -2.17
C GLN A 341 4.99 25.84 -0.79
N LYS A 342 5.30 27.13 -0.69
CA LYS A 342 5.40 27.81 0.60
C LYS A 342 4.01 28.04 1.16
N ILE A 343 3.82 27.75 2.45
CA ILE A 343 2.54 27.92 3.15
C ILE A 343 2.75 28.64 4.48
N SER A 344 1.66 29.19 5.00
CA SER A 344 1.54 29.65 6.39
C SER A 344 0.22 29.22 6.98
N LEU A 345 0.11 29.25 8.31
CA LEU A 345 -1.08 28.90 9.05
C LEU A 345 -1.71 30.16 9.63
N LYS A 346 -3.03 30.31 9.44
CA LYS A 346 -3.82 31.40 10.02
C LYS A 346 -4.87 30.80 10.94
N GLU A 347 -4.83 31.20 12.20
CA GLU A 347 -5.79 30.78 13.20
C GLU A 347 -7.23 31.10 12.80
N SER A 348 -8.17 30.29 13.30
CA SER A 348 -9.59 30.61 13.25
C SER A 348 -9.92 31.75 14.20
N SER A 349 -10.84 32.63 13.82
CA SER A 349 -11.42 33.60 14.73
C SER A 349 -12.48 33.03 15.66
N ALA A 350 -13.02 31.84 15.33
CA ALA A 350 -13.97 31.12 16.17
C ALA A 350 -13.20 30.16 17.11
N GLU A 351 -13.57 30.13 18.36
CA GLU A 351 -13.03 29.18 19.32
C GLU A 351 -13.30 27.74 18.87
N GLY A 352 -12.28 26.89 18.91
CA GLY A 352 -12.35 25.50 18.42
C GLY A 352 -12.54 25.37 16.89
N GLY A 353 -12.56 26.47 16.15
CA GLY A 353 -12.76 26.48 14.70
C GLY A 353 -11.51 26.04 13.92
N ILE A 354 -11.73 25.49 12.73
CA ILE A 354 -10.65 25.12 11.82
C ILE A 354 -10.00 26.38 11.22
N GLY A 355 -8.69 26.55 11.42
CA GLY A 355 -7.88 27.61 10.84
C GLY A 355 -7.70 27.42 9.33
N LYS A 356 -6.92 28.31 8.71
CA LYS A 356 -6.67 28.29 7.27
C LYS A 356 -5.21 27.98 6.97
N VAL A 357 -4.96 27.09 6.02
CA VAL A 357 -3.68 27.00 5.33
C VAL A 357 -3.67 28.04 4.20
N VAL A 358 -2.67 28.89 4.18
CA VAL A 358 -2.51 29.96 3.20
C VAL A 358 -1.33 29.63 2.29
N LYS A 359 -1.52 29.66 0.98
CA LYS A 359 -0.42 29.57 0.00
C LYS A 359 0.32 30.89 -0.09
N GLU A 360 1.64 30.85 0.00
CA GLU A 360 2.52 32.01 -0.20
C GLU A 360 3.30 31.84 -1.50
N GLY A 361 3.11 32.77 -2.42
CA GLY A 361 3.73 32.69 -3.75
C GLY A 361 3.22 31.57 -4.63
N GLY A 362 3.97 31.28 -5.68
CA GLY A 362 3.65 30.25 -6.67
C GLY A 362 4.23 28.89 -6.32
N SER A 363 3.57 27.84 -6.77
CA SER A 363 4.12 26.48 -6.74
C SER A 363 5.03 26.23 -7.95
N ARG A 364 6.07 25.44 -7.78
CA ARG A 364 6.97 25.01 -8.85
C ARG A 364 7.55 23.62 -8.60
N ALA A 365 7.99 22.95 -9.66
CA ALA A 365 8.83 21.77 -9.54
C ALA A 365 10.27 22.16 -9.19
N LEU A 366 10.90 21.43 -8.28
CA LEU A 366 12.31 21.66 -7.88
C LEU A 366 13.28 21.23 -8.99
N PHE A 367 12.99 20.13 -9.67
CA PHE A 367 13.80 19.57 -10.75
C PHE A 367 12.93 18.74 -11.70
N ASN A 368 13.50 18.27 -12.81
CA ASN A 368 12.80 17.36 -13.72
C ASN A 368 12.84 15.94 -13.15
N LYS A 369 11.73 15.21 -13.18
CA LYS A 369 11.65 13.83 -12.73
C LYS A 369 12.59 12.84 -13.43
N THR A 370 13.21 13.26 -14.53
CA THR A 370 14.24 12.50 -15.25
C THR A 370 15.66 12.78 -14.75
N LEU A 371 15.84 13.64 -13.73
CA LEU A 371 17.15 13.90 -13.13
C LEU A 371 17.77 12.58 -12.64
N GLY A 372 19.06 12.38 -12.91
CA GLY A 372 19.74 11.11 -12.69
C GLY A 372 19.53 10.07 -13.78
N GLY A 373 18.92 10.42 -14.92
CA GLY A 373 18.67 9.52 -16.05
C GLY A 373 17.47 8.60 -15.86
N PHE A 374 16.67 8.79 -14.82
CA PHE A 374 15.52 7.94 -14.51
C PHE A 374 14.32 8.20 -15.45
N LYS A 375 13.53 7.14 -15.72
CA LYS A 375 12.32 7.18 -16.57
C LYS A 375 11.14 6.57 -15.82
N TRP A 376 10.76 7.20 -14.71
CA TRP A 376 9.72 6.70 -13.80
C TRP A 376 8.32 6.68 -14.44
N SER A 377 7.59 5.59 -14.27
CA SER A 377 6.14 5.49 -14.54
C SER A 377 5.30 5.86 -13.32
N LEU A 378 5.75 5.48 -12.11
CA LEU A 378 5.28 5.94 -10.81
C LEU A 378 6.37 6.83 -10.22
N TRP A 379 5.99 7.94 -9.58
CA TRP A 379 6.91 8.87 -8.94
C TRP A 379 6.15 9.80 -8.00
N GLU A 380 6.12 9.44 -6.72
CA GLU A 380 5.31 10.07 -5.68
C GLU A 380 5.89 9.77 -4.29
N GLY A 381 5.16 10.03 -3.20
CA GLY A 381 5.53 9.64 -1.84
C GLY A 381 6.79 10.32 -1.32
N ALA A 382 6.89 11.64 -1.47
CA ALA A 382 8.08 12.38 -1.03
C ALA A 382 8.21 12.40 0.50
N HIS A 383 9.46 12.22 0.98
CA HIS A 383 9.89 12.51 2.35
C HIS A 383 11.04 13.54 2.29
N ALA A 384 10.99 14.56 3.14
CA ALA A 384 11.88 15.72 3.04
C ALA A 384 12.65 15.94 4.34
N TYR A 385 13.97 16.16 4.23
CA TYR A 385 14.88 16.34 5.37
C TYR A 385 15.86 17.47 5.12
N LYS A 386 16.28 18.14 6.21
CA LYS A 386 17.50 18.96 6.25
C LYS A 386 18.50 18.25 7.17
N ILE A 387 19.57 17.73 6.59
CA ILE A 387 20.61 16.98 7.32
C ILE A 387 21.98 17.57 6.90
N GLY A 388 22.75 18.05 7.86
CA GLY A 388 23.98 18.77 7.58
C GLY A 388 23.74 19.94 6.62
N ASP A 389 24.54 20.01 5.56
CA ASP A 389 24.45 21.06 4.55
C ASP A 389 23.33 20.86 3.51
N TYR A 390 22.75 19.64 3.43
CA TYR A 390 21.87 19.27 2.34
C TYR A 390 20.40 19.21 2.74
N TYR A 391 19.53 19.54 1.79
CA TYR A 391 18.14 19.15 1.73
C TYR A 391 18.06 17.84 0.94
N TYR A 392 17.36 16.87 1.49
CA TYR A 392 17.13 15.55 0.89
C TYR A 392 15.64 15.37 0.60
N LEU A 393 15.34 14.87 -0.59
CA LEU A 393 14.01 14.39 -0.95
C LEU A 393 14.12 12.91 -1.31
N MET A 394 13.49 12.06 -0.51
CA MET A 394 13.35 10.64 -0.81
C MET A 394 12.02 10.44 -1.51
N ILE A 395 12.00 9.72 -2.61
CA ILE A 395 10.84 9.59 -3.50
C ILE A 395 10.76 8.17 -4.01
N ILE A 396 9.55 7.58 -3.93
CA ILE A 396 9.27 6.27 -4.52
C ILE A 396 9.21 6.37 -6.05
N GLY A 397 9.80 5.39 -6.74
CA GLY A 397 9.72 5.26 -8.18
C GLY A 397 9.52 3.83 -8.67
N SER A 398 8.92 3.66 -9.85
CA SER A 398 8.87 2.37 -10.55
C SER A 398 8.95 2.54 -12.06
N TYR A 399 9.33 1.46 -12.77
CA TYR A 399 9.44 1.42 -14.24
C TYR A 399 8.29 0.61 -14.88
N GLY A 400 7.03 0.92 -14.53
CA GLY A 400 5.86 0.24 -15.10
C GLY A 400 5.58 -1.15 -14.50
N SER A 401 6.09 -1.45 -13.32
CA SER A 401 5.84 -2.66 -12.54
C SER A 401 5.51 -2.28 -11.10
N TRP A 402 5.00 -3.22 -10.31
CA TRP A 402 4.81 -3.06 -8.88
C TRP A 402 6.11 -3.18 -8.07
N PHE A 403 7.26 -3.34 -8.73
CA PHE A 403 8.55 -3.29 -8.06
C PHE A 403 8.95 -1.85 -7.85
N ARG A 404 8.76 -1.36 -6.64
CA ARG A 404 9.09 -0.01 -6.21
C ARG A 404 10.56 0.10 -5.82
N ARG A 405 11.08 1.33 -5.85
CA ARG A 405 12.45 1.70 -5.54
C ARG A 405 12.46 3.00 -4.77
N GLU A 406 13.47 3.21 -3.96
CA GLU A 406 13.69 4.46 -3.27
C GLU A 406 14.82 5.24 -3.94
N VAL A 407 14.50 6.45 -4.36
CA VAL A 407 15.42 7.40 -4.97
C VAL A 407 15.56 8.60 -4.07
N CYS A 408 16.80 9.05 -3.85
CA CYS A 408 17.10 10.25 -3.10
C CYS A 408 17.60 11.36 -4.02
N TYR A 409 17.07 12.57 -3.82
CA TYR A 409 17.53 13.79 -4.45
C TYR A 409 18.07 14.73 -3.36
N ARG A 410 19.19 15.43 -3.64
CA ARG A 410 19.75 16.36 -2.67
C ARG A 410 20.16 17.67 -3.30
N SER A 411 20.16 18.74 -2.51
CA SER A 411 20.65 20.07 -2.86
C SER A 411 21.04 20.86 -1.60
N LYS A 412 22.00 21.78 -1.72
CA LYS A 412 22.31 22.74 -0.63
C LYS A 412 21.31 23.89 -0.55
N LYS A 413 20.39 24.00 -1.49
CA LYS A 413 19.32 25.01 -1.54
C LYS A 413 17.98 24.34 -1.67
N LEU A 414 16.94 24.88 -1.03
CA LEU A 414 15.58 24.37 -1.12
C LEU A 414 14.71 25.26 -2.02
N TYR A 415 14.11 26.30 -1.46
CA TYR A 415 13.08 27.09 -2.17
C TYR A 415 13.67 27.90 -3.32
N ASP A 416 14.86 28.48 -3.16
CA ASP A 416 15.52 29.26 -4.19
C ASP A 416 16.45 28.44 -5.11
N SER A 417 16.37 27.12 -5.04
CA SER A 417 17.17 26.22 -5.86
C SER A 417 16.78 26.30 -7.35
N LYS A 418 17.78 26.10 -8.21
CA LYS A 418 17.57 25.79 -9.64
C LYS A 418 17.59 24.28 -9.83
N ALA A 419 17.06 23.79 -10.93
CA ALA A 419 17.11 22.34 -11.23
C ALA A 419 18.55 21.80 -11.30
N SER A 420 19.53 22.62 -11.68
CA SER A 420 20.95 22.28 -11.69
C SER A 420 21.61 22.18 -10.31
N ASP A 421 20.97 22.66 -9.26
CA ASP A 421 21.48 22.59 -7.89
C ASP A 421 21.18 21.20 -7.26
N TRP A 422 20.38 20.37 -7.94
CA TRP A 422 19.93 19.05 -7.46
C TRP A 422 20.73 17.91 -8.08
N GLU A 423 21.07 16.95 -7.26
CA GLU A 423 21.66 15.65 -7.61
C GLU A 423 20.68 14.54 -7.33
N ALA A 424 20.85 13.37 -7.96
CA ALA A 424 19.97 12.22 -7.78
C ALA A 424 20.77 10.93 -7.63
N GLN A 425 20.34 10.06 -6.69
CA GLN A 425 20.93 8.76 -6.45
C GLN A 425 19.83 7.73 -6.13
N LEU A 426 19.88 6.57 -6.79
CA LEU A 426 19.12 5.39 -6.37
C LEU A 426 19.75 4.88 -5.08
N ILE A 427 18.99 4.88 -3.98
CA ILE A 427 19.53 4.53 -2.65
C ILE A 427 19.10 3.13 -2.20
N PHE A 428 17.99 2.61 -2.76
CA PHE A 428 17.50 1.27 -2.48
C PHE A 428 16.70 0.68 -3.65
N GLU A 429 16.94 -0.61 -3.95
CA GLU A 429 16.20 -1.41 -4.94
C GLU A 429 16.22 -2.88 -4.48
N GLY A 430 15.43 -3.21 -3.48
CA GLY A 430 15.37 -4.55 -2.91
C GLY A 430 13.95 -5.01 -2.59
N SER A 431 13.82 -6.26 -2.19
CA SER A 431 12.58 -6.86 -1.70
C SER A 431 12.89 -7.87 -0.60
N THR A 432 11.85 -8.47 -0.01
CA THR A 432 12.02 -9.60 0.89
C THR A 432 12.00 -10.93 0.14
N TYR A 433 12.28 -12.03 0.85
CA TYR A 433 12.25 -13.37 0.26
C TYR A 433 10.84 -13.80 -0.16
N GLU A 434 9.82 -13.41 0.61
CA GLU A 434 8.45 -13.89 0.46
C GLU A 434 7.72 -13.14 -0.66
N TYR A 435 7.97 -11.83 -0.81
CA TYR A 435 7.23 -10.97 -1.71
C TYR A 435 8.08 -10.48 -2.88
N GLY A 436 7.51 -10.50 -4.06
CA GLY A 436 8.16 -10.05 -5.30
C GLY A 436 8.00 -8.56 -5.61
N THR A 437 7.38 -7.80 -4.70
CA THR A 437 7.25 -6.34 -4.77
C THR A 437 8.47 -5.68 -4.15
N GLY A 438 8.85 -4.49 -4.62
CA GLY A 438 9.95 -3.72 -4.05
C GLY A 438 9.53 -3.02 -2.75
N ILE A 439 10.48 -2.88 -1.82
CA ILE A 439 10.34 -2.08 -0.61
C ILE A 439 10.66 -0.63 -1.00
N ALA A 440 9.78 0.31 -0.69
CA ALA A 440 10.01 1.74 -0.88
C ALA A 440 8.88 2.56 -0.24
N GLN A 441 9.06 3.85 -0.20
CA GLN A 441 8.22 4.88 0.42
C GLN A 441 8.22 4.78 1.93
N GLY A 442 8.84 5.75 2.53
CA GLY A 442 8.95 5.92 3.97
C GLY A 442 10.08 6.87 4.33
N GLY A 443 10.34 6.99 5.60
CA GLY A 443 11.30 7.94 6.15
C GLY A 443 12.61 7.33 6.61
N ILE A 444 13.55 8.19 6.95
CA ILE A 444 14.77 7.86 7.68
C ILE A 444 14.77 8.53 9.04
N VAL A 445 15.41 7.88 10.00
CA VAL A 445 15.56 8.43 11.36
C VAL A 445 16.91 8.05 11.94
N ASP A 446 17.49 8.97 12.69
CA ASP A 446 18.71 8.74 13.47
C ASP A 446 18.39 8.18 14.86
N THR A 447 19.40 7.61 15.50
CA THR A 447 19.35 7.27 16.93
C THR A 447 20.12 8.30 17.77
N ILE A 448 19.86 8.30 19.08
CA ILE A 448 20.68 9.11 20.01
C ILE A 448 22.15 8.73 20.01
N TYR A 449 22.49 7.54 19.49
CA TYR A 449 23.86 7.03 19.37
C TYR A 449 24.50 7.31 18.01
N GLY A 450 23.76 7.96 17.07
CA GLY A 450 24.24 8.37 15.75
C GLY A 450 24.10 7.35 14.65
N ASP A 451 23.50 6.21 14.90
CA ASP A 451 23.14 5.24 13.86
C ASP A 451 21.87 5.69 13.13
N TRP A 452 21.68 5.30 11.88
CA TRP A 452 20.54 5.69 11.06
C TRP A 452 19.79 4.47 10.51
N TYR A 453 18.46 4.57 10.47
CA TYR A 453 17.60 3.52 9.95
C TYR A 453 16.56 4.11 8.97
N GLY A 454 16.24 3.32 7.94
CA GLY A 454 15.17 3.58 7.01
C GLY A 454 13.95 2.76 7.38
N PHE A 455 12.79 3.41 7.36
CA PHE A 455 11.49 2.78 7.49
C PHE A 455 10.75 2.93 6.17
N LEU A 456 10.60 1.84 5.43
CA LEU A 456 9.90 1.81 4.14
C LEU A 456 8.94 0.63 4.13
N PHE A 457 7.83 0.72 3.40
CA PHE A 457 6.90 -0.40 3.35
C PHE A 457 7.03 -1.24 2.09
N GLN A 458 6.46 -2.44 2.16
CA GLN A 458 6.28 -3.36 1.04
C GLN A 458 4.82 -3.82 0.96
N ASP A 459 4.30 -4.02 -0.25
CA ASP A 459 2.96 -4.59 -0.45
C ASP A 459 2.95 -6.08 -0.12
N HIS A 460 2.10 -6.49 0.83
CA HIS A 460 1.91 -7.85 1.32
C HIS A 460 0.50 -8.37 1.03
N ASP A 461 -0.03 -8.13 -0.17
CA ASP A 461 -1.36 -8.56 -0.60
C ASP A 461 -2.45 -8.21 0.46
N GLY A 462 -3.18 -9.20 1.01
CA GLY A 462 -4.27 -8.96 1.97
C GLY A 462 -3.83 -8.36 3.31
N LEU A 463 -2.59 -8.57 3.75
CA LEU A 463 -2.07 -7.93 4.97
C LEU A 463 -1.89 -6.42 4.78
N GLY A 464 -1.70 -5.95 3.55
CA GLY A 464 -1.56 -4.54 3.22
C GLY A 464 -0.11 -4.09 3.01
N ARG A 465 0.19 -2.87 3.40
CA ARG A 465 1.50 -2.22 3.24
C ARG A 465 2.28 -2.30 4.54
N VAL A 466 3.24 -3.21 4.59
CA VAL A 466 3.93 -3.64 5.81
C VAL A 466 5.30 -2.99 5.90
N PRO A 467 5.64 -2.30 7.01
CA PRO A 467 6.93 -1.65 7.20
C PRO A 467 8.10 -2.61 7.26
N SER A 468 9.21 -2.21 6.67
CA SER A 468 10.53 -2.85 6.79
C SER A 468 11.52 -1.87 7.40
N ILE A 469 12.41 -2.36 8.24
CA ILE A 469 13.51 -1.59 8.81
C ILE A 469 14.78 -1.92 8.06
N LEU A 470 15.51 -0.91 7.63
CA LEU A 470 16.75 -1.01 6.85
C LEU A 470 17.87 -0.25 7.57
N ALA A 471 19.09 -0.75 7.54
CA ALA A 471 20.25 0.02 7.94
C ALA A 471 20.54 1.11 6.90
N VAL A 472 21.02 2.28 7.34
CA VAL A 472 21.45 3.38 6.49
C VAL A 472 22.93 3.64 6.66
N ASN A 473 23.66 3.73 5.56
CA ASN A 473 25.09 4.07 5.53
C ASN A 473 25.31 5.34 4.68
N TRP A 474 25.83 6.39 5.32
CA TRP A 474 26.07 7.70 4.71
C TRP A 474 27.42 7.81 3.96
N ASP A 475 28.31 6.85 4.19
CA ASP A 475 29.66 6.80 3.60
C ASP A 475 29.92 5.45 2.94
N TYR A 476 28.96 4.96 2.18
CA TYR A 476 29.04 3.63 1.56
C TYR A 476 30.07 3.59 0.43
N VAL A 477 30.93 2.58 0.49
CA VAL A 477 31.87 2.23 -0.59
C VAL A 477 31.43 0.94 -1.24
N ASP A 478 31.07 1.00 -2.50
CA ASP A 478 30.84 -0.16 -3.35
C ASP A 478 32.19 -0.63 -3.92
N THR A 479 32.84 -1.53 -3.20
CA THR A 479 34.14 -2.08 -3.59
C THR A 479 34.07 -2.88 -4.89
N LYS A 480 32.90 -3.46 -5.21
CA LYS A 480 32.70 -4.24 -6.44
C LYS A 480 32.71 -3.37 -7.69
N ASN A 481 32.14 -2.17 -7.61
CA ASN A 481 32.06 -1.22 -8.72
C ASN A 481 33.04 -0.06 -8.57
N ASN A 482 33.92 -0.11 -7.56
CA ASN A 482 34.91 0.93 -7.22
C ASN A 482 34.24 2.32 -7.14
N LYS A 483 33.13 2.43 -6.39
CA LYS A 483 32.35 3.68 -6.29
C LYS A 483 32.08 4.04 -4.83
N TYR A 484 32.31 5.33 -4.51
CA TYR A 484 32.05 5.93 -3.20
C TYR A 484 30.81 6.82 -3.25
N TYR A 485 29.96 6.73 -2.22
CA TYR A 485 28.70 7.44 -2.10
C TYR A 485 28.67 8.33 -0.84
N PRO A 486 29.50 9.40 -0.78
CA PRO A 486 29.51 10.30 0.37
C PRO A 486 28.22 11.10 0.48
N ASP A 487 27.70 11.26 1.70
CA ASP A 487 26.49 12.03 2.01
C ASP A 487 25.22 11.53 1.27
N TRP A 488 25.17 10.23 0.93
CA TRP A 488 23.95 9.59 0.45
C TRP A 488 23.45 8.54 1.45
N PRO A 489 22.15 8.53 1.80
CA PRO A 489 21.60 7.56 2.74
C PRO A 489 21.40 6.20 2.05
N MET A 490 22.50 5.52 1.75
CA MET A 490 22.45 4.22 1.09
C MET A 490 21.86 3.19 2.03
N MET A 491 20.85 2.44 1.58
CA MET A 491 20.09 1.52 2.42
C MET A 491 20.40 0.06 2.13
N GLY A 492 20.33 -0.75 3.17
CA GLY A 492 20.65 -2.18 3.09
C GLY A 492 20.52 -2.89 4.44
N TYR A 493 21.38 -3.86 4.65
CA TYR A 493 21.44 -4.66 5.87
C TYR A 493 22.91 -5.00 6.21
N TYR A 494 23.15 -5.54 7.39
CA TYR A 494 24.46 -6.09 7.72
C TYR A 494 24.48 -7.60 7.51
N ASP A 495 25.54 -8.12 6.88
CA ASP A 495 25.76 -9.56 6.71
C ASP A 495 26.23 -10.20 8.03
N ASP A 496 26.39 -11.54 8.05
CA ASP A 496 26.80 -12.30 9.23
C ASP A 496 28.22 -11.95 9.72
N LYS A 497 29.00 -11.18 8.94
CA LYS A 497 30.32 -10.67 9.28
C LYS A 497 30.31 -9.21 9.74
N GLY A 498 29.13 -8.59 9.79
CA GLY A 498 28.96 -7.20 10.14
C GLY A 498 29.26 -6.21 8.99
N ASN A 499 29.42 -6.68 7.75
CA ASN A 499 29.63 -5.80 6.61
C ASN A 499 28.29 -5.23 6.13
N PHE A 500 28.25 -3.93 5.81
CA PHE A 500 27.08 -3.33 5.20
C PHE A 500 26.90 -3.81 3.75
N VAL A 501 25.73 -4.34 3.45
CA VAL A 501 25.31 -4.79 2.11
C VAL A 501 24.24 -3.87 1.58
N ASN A 502 24.58 -3.07 0.59
CA ASN A 502 23.62 -2.21 -0.10
C ASN A 502 22.75 -3.03 -1.06
N CYS A 503 21.47 -2.74 -1.08
CA CYS A 503 20.51 -3.39 -1.98
C CYS A 503 20.22 -2.49 -3.19
N LEU A 504 21.07 -2.58 -4.22
CA LEU A 504 20.87 -1.91 -5.54
C LEU A 504 20.67 -2.95 -6.64
N GLY A 505 19.47 -3.55 -6.69
CA GLY A 505 19.11 -4.50 -7.73
C GLY A 505 17.84 -5.28 -7.40
N THR A 506 16.94 -5.43 -8.37
CA THR A 506 15.64 -6.11 -8.19
C THR A 506 15.72 -7.58 -7.76
N SER A 507 16.89 -8.18 -7.87
CA SER A 507 17.18 -9.54 -7.37
C SER A 507 17.69 -9.55 -5.93
N GLN A 508 18.03 -8.38 -5.39
CA GLN A 508 18.54 -8.27 -4.02
C GLN A 508 17.41 -8.53 -3.01
N LYS A 509 17.77 -9.22 -1.93
CA LYS A 509 16.85 -9.54 -0.84
C LYS A 509 17.41 -8.97 0.45
N VAL A 510 16.53 -8.28 1.17
CA VAL A 510 16.85 -7.84 2.53
C VAL A 510 17.04 -9.10 3.39
N LYS A 511 18.08 -9.12 4.20
CA LYS A 511 18.37 -10.18 5.14
C LYS A 511 17.94 -9.74 6.54
N ASN A 512 17.30 -10.62 7.26
CA ASN A 512 16.85 -10.44 8.64
C ASN A 512 17.37 -11.59 9.53
N PRO A 513 17.42 -11.43 10.84
CA PRO A 513 17.07 -10.22 11.60
C PRO A 513 18.10 -9.07 11.46
N LEU A 514 17.68 -7.83 11.72
CA LEU A 514 18.54 -6.65 11.81
C LEU A 514 18.71 -6.24 13.27
N THR A 515 19.94 -6.20 13.77
CA THR A 515 20.23 -5.64 15.09
C THR A 515 20.23 -4.12 15.04
N ILE A 516 19.37 -3.51 15.83
CA ILE A 516 19.22 -2.06 15.98
C ILE A 516 20.11 -1.59 17.12
N GLN A 517 20.88 -0.53 16.90
CA GLN A 517 21.74 0.08 17.94
C GLN A 517 20.92 0.93 18.90
N LEU A 518 19.98 0.27 19.59
CA LEU A 518 19.13 0.81 20.65
C LEU A 518 18.91 -0.26 21.70
N ASN A 519 18.73 0.17 22.94
CA ASN A 519 18.34 -0.72 24.03
C ASN A 519 16.94 -1.26 23.77
N LYS A 520 16.75 -2.55 23.98
CA LYS A 520 15.46 -3.20 23.83
C LYS A 520 14.44 -2.60 24.80
N SER A 521 13.25 -2.30 24.31
CA SER A 521 12.12 -1.88 25.13
C SER A 521 11.54 -3.06 25.92
N ASP A 522 11.07 -2.80 27.14
CA ASP A 522 10.26 -3.76 27.91
C ASP A 522 8.80 -3.77 27.49
N LYS A 523 8.39 -2.85 26.58
CA LYS A 523 7.03 -2.78 26.07
C LYS A 523 6.82 -3.73 24.91
N GLU A 524 5.63 -4.26 24.82
CA GLU A 524 5.15 -5.03 23.66
C GLU A 524 4.44 -4.14 22.64
N ASN A 525 4.24 -4.64 21.42
CA ASN A 525 3.44 -3.94 20.44
C ASN A 525 1.98 -3.83 20.89
N TYR A 526 1.46 -2.59 20.93
CA TYR A 526 0.06 -2.32 21.24
C TYR A 526 -0.61 -1.51 20.12
N ILE A 527 -0.80 -2.16 18.97
CA ILE A 527 -1.48 -1.61 17.78
C ILE A 527 -2.81 -2.32 17.48
N VAL A 528 -3.05 -3.42 18.19
CA VAL A 528 -4.30 -4.19 18.30
C VAL A 528 -4.43 -4.64 19.74
N GLY A 529 -5.63 -4.97 20.19
CA GLY A 529 -5.81 -5.45 21.58
C GLY A 529 -7.25 -5.83 21.89
N ASP A 530 -7.38 -6.53 22.99
CA ASP A 530 -8.67 -6.93 23.56
C ASP A 530 -9.46 -5.74 24.10
N ASP A 531 -10.78 -5.86 24.05
CA ASP A 531 -11.69 -4.93 24.69
C ASP A 531 -12.93 -5.67 25.21
N ASP A 532 -13.24 -5.48 26.48
CA ASP A 532 -14.43 -6.00 27.15
C ASP A 532 -15.54 -4.93 27.22
N PHE A 533 -15.33 -3.81 26.55
CA PHE A 533 -16.21 -2.64 26.52
C PHE A 533 -16.65 -2.13 27.89
N SER A 534 -15.86 -2.40 28.92
CA SER A 534 -16.09 -1.89 30.29
C SER A 534 -15.46 -0.49 30.42
N TYR A 535 -16.30 0.53 30.36
CA TYR A 535 -15.92 1.94 30.42
C TYR A 535 -16.73 2.65 31.54
N PRO A 536 -16.49 2.35 32.83
CA PRO A 536 -17.37 2.78 33.93
C PRO A 536 -17.47 4.30 34.08
N ASP A 537 -16.44 5.04 33.71
CA ASP A 537 -16.34 6.50 33.82
C ASP A 537 -16.49 7.23 32.47
N PHE A 538 -16.98 6.55 31.45
CA PHE A 538 -17.09 7.11 30.09
C PHE A 538 -18.04 8.31 30.05
N LYS A 539 -17.57 9.43 29.50
CA LYS A 539 -18.32 10.67 29.34
C LYS A 539 -18.46 11.04 27.89
N GLU A 540 -19.42 11.88 27.57
CA GLU A 540 -19.55 12.47 26.26
C GLU A 540 -18.25 13.19 25.85
N GLY A 541 -17.72 12.82 24.67
CA GLY A 541 -16.43 13.32 24.15
C GLY A 541 -15.22 12.43 24.46
N ASP A 542 -15.36 11.42 25.33
CA ASP A 542 -14.30 10.45 25.57
C ASP A 542 -14.08 9.56 24.34
N SER A 543 -12.91 8.96 24.28
CA SER A 543 -12.52 8.03 23.22
C SER A 543 -12.48 6.60 23.72
N LEU A 544 -12.84 5.64 22.89
CA LEU A 544 -12.58 4.23 23.13
C LEU A 544 -11.04 3.97 23.15
N LYS A 545 -10.63 2.75 23.54
CA LYS A 545 -9.21 2.35 23.49
C LYS A 545 -8.60 2.73 22.12
N LYS A 546 -7.38 3.23 22.13
CA LYS A 546 -6.72 3.81 20.92
C LYS A 546 -6.48 2.83 19.78
N VAL A 547 -6.68 1.54 19.99
CA VAL A 547 -6.64 0.52 18.93
C VAL A 547 -7.87 0.56 18.01
N TRP A 548 -8.94 1.23 18.40
CA TRP A 548 -10.19 1.33 17.66
C TRP A 548 -10.25 2.48 16.67
N GLN A 549 -10.86 2.22 15.53
CA GLN A 549 -11.23 3.22 14.53
C GLN A 549 -12.62 2.90 13.99
N TRP A 550 -13.43 3.93 13.73
CA TRP A 550 -14.73 3.78 13.05
C TRP A 550 -14.58 3.85 11.52
N ASN A 551 -15.52 3.21 10.85
CA ASN A 551 -15.73 3.39 9.41
C ASN A 551 -16.33 4.78 9.14
N HIS A 552 -15.53 5.76 8.70
CA HIS A 552 -15.94 7.18 8.58
C HIS A 552 -16.28 7.80 9.94
N ASN A 553 -16.86 9.03 9.94
CA ASN A 553 -17.26 9.65 11.19
C ASN A 553 -18.39 8.84 11.86
N PRO A 554 -18.27 8.52 13.17
CA PRO A 554 -19.36 7.88 13.90
C PRO A 554 -20.56 8.82 14.02
N ASP A 555 -21.71 8.22 14.24
CA ASP A 555 -22.97 8.90 14.59
C ASP A 555 -23.24 8.65 16.08
N ASP A 556 -22.91 9.64 16.91
CA ASP A 556 -22.87 9.49 18.36
C ASP A 556 -24.24 9.19 18.98
N ALA A 557 -25.33 9.55 18.30
CA ALA A 557 -26.67 9.19 18.75
C ALA A 557 -26.99 7.69 18.59
N ASN A 558 -26.15 6.95 17.85
CA ASN A 558 -26.41 5.58 17.43
C ASN A 558 -25.33 4.57 17.82
N TRP A 559 -24.51 4.88 18.81
CA TRP A 559 -23.63 3.92 19.49
C TRP A 559 -23.50 4.28 20.97
N SER A 560 -23.15 3.30 21.81
CA SER A 560 -22.95 3.54 23.25
C SER A 560 -22.14 2.41 23.89
N VAL A 561 -21.37 2.76 24.95
CA VAL A 561 -20.78 1.84 25.91
C VAL A 561 -21.35 2.04 27.33
N THR A 562 -22.36 2.92 27.45
CA THR A 562 -22.97 3.28 28.75
C THR A 562 -24.44 2.91 28.86
N GLU A 563 -25.18 2.80 27.75
CA GLU A 563 -26.59 2.38 27.75
C GLU A 563 -26.76 0.92 28.21
N ASN A 564 -25.80 0.05 27.89
CA ASN A 564 -25.68 -1.30 28.45
C ASN A 564 -24.22 -1.48 28.90
N PRO A 565 -23.89 -1.19 30.17
CA PRO A 565 -22.52 -1.20 30.64
C PRO A 565 -21.84 -2.56 30.44
N GLY A 566 -20.60 -2.55 29.94
CA GLY A 566 -19.85 -3.75 29.55
C GLY A 566 -20.13 -4.22 28.12
N TYR A 567 -20.88 -3.43 27.34
CA TYR A 567 -21.18 -3.75 25.95
C TYR A 567 -20.93 -2.57 25.01
N TYR A 568 -20.51 -2.85 23.79
CA TYR A 568 -20.54 -1.88 22.70
C TYR A 568 -21.84 -2.03 21.93
N ARG A 569 -22.76 -1.09 22.09
CA ARG A 569 -24.06 -1.03 21.39
C ARG A 569 -23.92 -0.33 20.05
N ILE A 570 -24.43 -0.95 18.98
CA ILE A 570 -24.62 -0.31 17.66
C ILE A 570 -26.11 -0.31 17.31
N LYS A 571 -26.69 0.90 17.17
CA LYS A 571 -28.06 1.10 16.70
C LYS A 571 -28.06 1.42 15.20
N ASN A 572 -29.05 0.91 14.48
CA ASN A 572 -29.30 1.24 13.08
C ASN A 572 -30.06 2.56 12.98
N GLY A 573 -29.38 3.72 13.07
CA GLY A 573 -30.00 5.04 12.95
C GLY A 573 -30.59 5.33 11.59
N LYS A 574 -30.17 4.58 10.55
CA LYS A 574 -30.69 4.70 9.17
C LYS A 574 -30.58 3.37 8.41
N VAL A 575 -31.30 3.25 7.30
CA VAL A 575 -31.15 2.14 6.37
C VAL A 575 -29.85 2.34 5.57
N ALA A 576 -28.81 1.57 5.87
CA ALA A 576 -27.53 1.60 5.20
C ALA A 576 -27.51 0.80 3.89
N GLY A 577 -28.32 -0.26 3.80
CA GLY A 577 -28.38 -1.13 2.65
C GLY A 577 -27.30 -2.21 2.62
N ASN A 578 -26.08 -1.88 3.01
CA ASN A 578 -24.97 -2.82 3.16
C ASN A 578 -23.88 -2.27 4.09
N ILE A 579 -22.87 -3.11 4.37
CA ILE A 579 -21.77 -2.82 5.30
C ILE A 579 -20.97 -1.56 4.95
N TRP A 580 -20.79 -1.24 3.67
CA TRP A 580 -19.99 -0.09 3.23
C TRP A 580 -20.60 1.26 3.61
N PHE A 581 -21.91 1.32 3.84
CA PHE A 581 -22.63 2.51 4.29
C PHE A 581 -23.07 2.43 5.76
N ALA A 582 -22.65 1.38 6.48
CA ALA A 582 -22.89 1.22 7.91
C ALA A 582 -21.99 2.15 8.72
N ARG A 583 -22.57 3.14 9.41
CA ARG A 583 -21.89 3.95 10.40
C ARG A 583 -21.73 3.17 11.71
N ASN A 584 -20.84 3.65 12.57
CA ASN A 584 -20.53 3.05 13.88
C ASN A 584 -19.97 1.63 13.81
N SER A 585 -19.60 1.14 12.62
CA SER A 585 -18.79 -0.05 12.50
C SER A 585 -17.41 0.22 13.08
N LEU A 586 -17.01 -0.59 14.05
CA LEU A 586 -15.77 -0.43 14.82
C LEU A 586 -14.71 -1.41 14.34
N THR A 587 -13.48 -0.96 14.12
CA THR A 587 -12.47 -1.78 13.43
C THR A 587 -11.11 -1.73 14.11
N GLN A 588 -10.41 -2.86 14.07
CA GLN A 588 -8.98 -2.94 14.38
C GLN A 588 -8.17 -3.47 13.19
N ARG A 589 -6.86 -3.25 13.22
CA ARG A 589 -5.90 -3.86 12.31
C ARG A 589 -5.89 -5.38 12.47
N THR A 590 -5.37 -6.08 11.48
CA THR A 590 -4.93 -7.47 11.62
C THR A 590 -3.40 -7.52 11.66
N VAL A 591 -2.85 -8.55 12.27
CA VAL A 591 -1.41 -8.79 12.41
C VAL A 591 -1.05 -10.12 11.76
N GLY A 592 -0.01 -10.15 10.95
CA GLY A 592 0.48 -11.38 10.31
C GLY A 592 1.47 -12.16 11.20
N PRO A 593 1.77 -13.41 10.84
CA PRO A 593 1.22 -14.17 9.70
C PRO A 593 -0.16 -14.80 9.96
N ASN A 594 -0.54 -14.99 11.22
CA ASN A 594 -1.83 -15.51 11.64
C ASN A 594 -2.47 -14.53 12.62
N PHE A 595 -3.78 -14.41 12.56
CA PHE A 595 -4.55 -13.52 13.43
C PHE A 595 -5.91 -14.14 13.67
N THR A 596 -6.42 -14.01 14.86
CA THR A 596 -7.78 -14.41 15.20
C THR A 596 -8.49 -13.23 15.82
N SER A 597 -9.72 -12.97 15.40
CA SER A 597 -10.65 -12.07 16.08
C SER A 597 -11.89 -12.82 16.51
N GLU A 598 -12.35 -12.53 17.70
CA GLU A 598 -13.50 -13.18 18.34
C GLU A 598 -14.36 -12.13 19.06
N THR A 599 -15.68 -12.34 19.04
CA THR A 599 -16.64 -11.49 19.76
C THR A 599 -17.86 -12.32 20.19
N CYS A 600 -18.58 -11.81 21.18
CA CYS A 600 -19.92 -12.28 21.54
C CYS A 600 -20.91 -11.15 21.25
N VAL A 601 -22.08 -11.48 20.69
CA VAL A 601 -23.10 -10.48 20.35
C VAL A 601 -24.48 -10.91 20.80
N LEU A 602 -25.23 -9.98 21.41
CA LEU A 602 -26.65 -10.10 21.77
C LEU A 602 -27.47 -9.44 20.65
N THR A 603 -28.47 -10.17 20.13
CA THR A 603 -29.15 -9.79 18.89
C THR A 603 -30.68 -9.73 19.02
N GLU A 604 -31.21 -9.77 20.25
CA GLU A 604 -32.66 -9.79 20.49
C GLU A 604 -33.41 -8.64 19.85
N ASN A 605 -32.76 -7.48 19.78
CA ASN A 605 -33.36 -6.24 19.31
C ASN A 605 -33.12 -5.94 17.81
N MET A 606 -32.66 -6.94 17.05
CA MET A 606 -32.60 -6.83 15.59
C MET A 606 -34.02 -6.80 14.98
N LYS A 607 -34.16 -6.01 13.91
CA LYS A 607 -35.38 -5.92 13.13
C LYS A 607 -35.28 -6.71 11.81
N PRO A 608 -36.41 -7.04 11.17
CA PRO A 608 -36.42 -7.69 9.86
C PRO A 608 -35.54 -6.96 8.84
N GLY A 609 -34.54 -7.68 8.30
CA GLY A 609 -33.57 -7.15 7.34
C GLY A 609 -32.30 -6.60 7.97
N ASP A 610 -32.10 -6.71 9.29
CA ASP A 610 -30.84 -6.37 9.96
C ASP A 610 -29.79 -7.48 9.80
N TYR A 611 -28.53 -7.07 9.71
CA TYR A 611 -27.34 -7.91 9.68
C TYR A 611 -26.31 -7.37 10.68
N ALA A 612 -25.85 -8.23 11.59
CA ALA A 612 -24.83 -7.85 12.58
C ALA A 612 -23.78 -8.92 12.76
N GLY A 613 -22.57 -8.58 13.15
CA GLY A 613 -21.52 -9.55 13.46
C GLY A 613 -20.10 -9.05 13.21
N LEU A 614 -19.23 -10.00 12.82
CA LEU A 614 -17.80 -9.83 12.64
C LEU A 614 -17.42 -9.98 11.16
N ALA A 615 -16.67 -9.02 10.62
CA ALA A 615 -16.31 -9.03 9.20
C ALA A 615 -14.80 -8.86 8.98
N ALA A 616 -14.26 -9.63 8.05
CA ALA A 616 -12.93 -9.47 7.48
C ALA A 616 -13.04 -8.54 6.26
N ILE A 617 -12.51 -7.32 6.37
CA ILE A 617 -12.59 -6.30 5.33
C ILE A 617 -11.20 -6.07 4.72
N SER A 618 -11.10 -6.24 3.40
CA SER A 618 -9.90 -5.97 2.60
C SER A 618 -10.29 -5.25 1.30
N ALA A 619 -9.86 -5.71 0.13
CA ALA A 619 -10.36 -5.24 -1.17
C ALA A 619 -11.89 -5.44 -1.29
N HIS A 620 -12.43 -6.42 -0.64
CA HIS A 620 -13.83 -6.80 -0.48
C HIS A 620 -14.02 -7.40 0.92
N TYR A 621 -15.21 -7.92 1.25
CA TYR A 621 -15.42 -8.44 2.61
C TYR A 621 -16.04 -9.83 2.64
N GLY A 622 -15.68 -10.57 3.70
CA GLY A 622 -16.39 -11.75 4.18
C GLY A 622 -16.85 -11.51 5.62
N MET A 623 -18.04 -11.97 5.98
CA MET A 623 -18.67 -11.73 7.27
C MET A 623 -19.28 -12.99 7.83
N VAL A 624 -19.11 -13.22 9.12
CA VAL A 624 -19.91 -14.13 9.92
C VAL A 624 -20.75 -13.31 10.90
N GLY A 625 -22.01 -13.65 11.05
CA GLY A 625 -22.89 -12.86 11.90
C GLY A 625 -24.28 -13.45 12.03
N VAL A 626 -25.18 -12.60 12.52
CA VAL A 626 -26.60 -12.89 12.65
C VAL A 626 -27.37 -12.04 11.66
N LYS A 627 -28.33 -12.65 10.99
CA LYS A 627 -29.34 -11.98 10.18
C LYS A 627 -30.72 -12.14 10.80
N CYS A 628 -31.56 -11.12 10.66
CA CYS A 628 -32.97 -11.18 10.99
C CYS A 628 -33.82 -11.30 9.71
N ASP A 629 -34.59 -12.38 9.57
CA ASP A 629 -35.41 -12.65 8.39
C ASP A 629 -36.71 -11.77 8.38
N GLU A 630 -37.53 -11.96 7.35
CA GLU A 630 -38.79 -11.22 7.16
C GLU A 630 -39.81 -11.42 8.30
N ASN A 631 -39.71 -12.54 9.00
CA ASN A 631 -40.61 -12.95 10.09
C ASN A 631 -40.05 -12.60 11.47
N GLY A 632 -38.91 -11.90 11.53
CA GLY A 632 -38.22 -11.59 12.78
C GLY A 632 -37.38 -12.74 13.36
N ASN A 633 -37.22 -13.86 12.64
CA ASN A 633 -36.39 -14.95 13.10
C ASN A 633 -34.90 -14.65 12.84
N ARG A 634 -34.04 -14.99 13.78
CA ARG A 634 -32.60 -14.74 13.70
C ARG A 634 -31.83 -16.03 13.48
N TYR A 635 -30.86 -15.95 12.56
CA TYR A 635 -30.02 -17.09 12.17
C TYR A 635 -28.57 -16.65 12.03
N VAL A 636 -27.64 -17.50 12.39
CA VAL A 636 -26.22 -17.30 12.05
C VAL A 636 -26.06 -17.49 10.55
N PHE A 637 -25.26 -16.64 9.93
CA PHE A 637 -24.95 -16.71 8.51
C PHE A 637 -23.49 -16.44 8.24
N GLN A 638 -22.99 -16.88 7.10
CA GLN A 638 -21.76 -16.42 6.49
C GLN A 638 -22.08 -15.89 5.10
N GLY A 639 -21.52 -14.73 4.79
CA GLY A 639 -21.71 -14.10 3.48
C GLY A 639 -20.49 -13.28 3.06
N CYS A 640 -20.48 -12.90 1.79
CA CYS A 640 -19.38 -12.12 1.22
C CYS A 640 -19.87 -11.15 0.13
N ASN A 641 -18.97 -10.29 -0.29
CA ASN A 641 -19.15 -9.40 -1.44
C ASN A 641 -17.97 -9.57 -2.42
N SER A 642 -18.06 -8.99 -3.60
CA SER A 642 -16.99 -8.99 -4.59
C SER A 642 -16.30 -7.63 -4.66
N ASP A 643 -15.07 -7.61 -5.18
CA ASP A 643 -14.28 -6.39 -5.42
C ASP A 643 -14.92 -5.40 -6.42
N THR A 644 -15.89 -5.83 -7.21
CA THR A 644 -16.58 -4.99 -8.20
C THR A 644 -17.58 -4.01 -7.59
N ASN A 645 -18.04 -4.26 -6.35
CA ASN A 645 -19.03 -3.46 -5.62
C ASN A 645 -18.64 -3.31 -4.13
N SER A 646 -17.35 -3.07 -3.88
CA SER A 646 -16.76 -2.88 -2.57
C SER A 646 -16.13 -1.50 -2.42
N GLY A 647 -16.08 -0.97 -1.19
CA GLY A 647 -15.44 0.29 -0.85
C GLY A 647 -15.90 1.44 -1.76
N ALA A 648 -14.95 2.09 -2.43
CA ALA A 648 -15.25 3.20 -3.35
C ALA A 648 -16.10 2.83 -4.58
N LYS A 649 -16.29 1.55 -4.87
CA LYS A 649 -17.16 1.06 -5.95
C LYS A 649 -18.53 0.61 -5.45
N ALA A 650 -18.74 0.55 -4.13
CA ALA A 650 -19.99 0.12 -3.53
C ALA A 650 -21.14 1.08 -3.81
N LYS A 651 -22.34 0.52 -3.96
CA LYS A 651 -23.59 1.23 -4.03
C LYS A 651 -24.52 0.78 -2.92
N LYS A 652 -25.41 1.64 -2.48
CA LYS A 652 -26.31 1.36 -1.36
C LYS A 652 -27.22 0.14 -1.61
N GLU A 653 -27.58 -0.11 -2.86
CA GLU A 653 -28.41 -1.24 -3.29
C GLU A 653 -27.67 -2.59 -3.41
N ASP A 654 -26.34 -2.61 -3.27
CA ASP A 654 -25.55 -3.84 -3.35
C ASP A 654 -25.84 -4.72 -2.13
N LYS A 655 -26.30 -5.95 -2.38
CA LYS A 655 -26.64 -6.91 -1.31
C LYS A 655 -25.47 -7.85 -1.03
N ILE A 656 -25.37 -8.29 0.23
CA ILE A 656 -24.48 -9.38 0.60
C ILE A 656 -24.92 -10.67 -0.09
N LYS A 657 -23.96 -11.46 -0.56
CA LYS A 657 -24.19 -12.83 -1.01
C LYS A 657 -24.06 -13.73 0.20
N GLU A 658 -25.16 -14.27 0.68
CA GLU A 658 -25.15 -15.29 1.73
C GLU A 658 -24.68 -16.62 1.15
N ASN A 659 -23.61 -17.18 1.71
CA ASN A 659 -23.05 -18.45 1.28
C ASN A 659 -23.57 -19.62 2.14
N ALA A 660 -23.85 -19.34 3.43
CA ALA A 660 -24.40 -20.34 4.36
C ALA A 660 -25.28 -19.66 5.41
N VAL A 661 -26.30 -20.36 5.87
CA VAL A 661 -27.19 -19.97 6.97
C VAL A 661 -27.39 -21.17 7.89
N SER A 662 -27.32 -20.97 9.22
CA SER A 662 -27.58 -22.03 10.20
C SER A 662 -29.02 -22.53 10.10
N LYS A 663 -29.22 -23.79 10.47
CA LYS A 663 -30.57 -24.34 10.59
C LYS A 663 -31.24 -23.99 11.92
N GLU A 664 -30.42 -23.71 12.94
CA GLU A 664 -30.86 -23.39 14.29
C GLU A 664 -31.22 -21.91 14.37
N LYS A 665 -32.39 -21.61 14.91
CA LYS A 665 -32.81 -20.26 15.26
C LYS A 665 -32.09 -19.80 16.54
N ILE A 666 -31.88 -18.50 16.64
CA ILE A 666 -31.43 -17.88 17.87
C ILE A 666 -32.69 -17.44 18.65
N GLU A 667 -32.89 -18.01 19.83
CA GLU A 667 -34.04 -17.71 20.67
C GLU A 667 -33.74 -16.68 21.75
N GLY A 668 -34.70 -15.79 22.03
CA GLY A 668 -34.59 -14.77 23.06
C GLY A 668 -33.29 -13.96 22.94
N ASN A 669 -32.66 -13.66 24.05
CA ASN A 669 -31.38 -12.94 24.12
C ASN A 669 -30.18 -13.90 24.25
N ALA A 670 -30.26 -15.08 23.61
CA ALA A 670 -29.15 -16.02 23.61
C ALA A 670 -27.89 -15.41 22.97
N PRO A 671 -26.73 -15.50 23.63
CA PRO A 671 -25.48 -14.97 23.08
C PRO A 671 -25.04 -15.75 21.86
N VAL A 672 -24.47 -15.06 20.87
CA VAL A 672 -23.88 -15.68 19.69
C VAL A 672 -22.39 -15.31 19.66
N TYR A 673 -21.55 -16.33 19.69
CA TYR A 673 -20.10 -16.17 19.63
C TYR A 673 -19.65 -16.30 18.19
N LEU A 674 -18.85 -15.37 17.73
CA LEU A 674 -18.38 -15.25 16.35
C LEU A 674 -16.86 -15.18 16.34
N LYS A 675 -16.23 -15.91 15.42
CA LYS A 675 -14.78 -15.93 15.29
C LYS A 675 -14.35 -15.94 13.82
N ILE A 676 -13.30 -15.20 13.52
CA ILE A 676 -12.61 -15.23 12.22
C ILE A 676 -11.15 -15.57 12.46
N GLU A 677 -10.66 -16.60 11.77
CA GLU A 677 -9.25 -16.94 11.70
C GLU A 677 -8.66 -16.49 10.37
N TYR A 678 -7.64 -15.62 10.45
CA TYR A 678 -6.93 -15.08 9.32
C TYR A 678 -5.60 -15.80 9.15
N ALA A 679 -5.22 -16.05 7.92
CA ALA A 679 -3.88 -16.50 7.57
C ALA A 679 -3.35 -15.65 6.43
N PHE A 680 -2.28 -14.91 6.70
CA PHE A 680 -1.55 -14.12 5.74
C PHE A 680 -0.33 -14.89 5.30
N ASN A 681 -0.29 -15.26 4.04
CA ASN A 681 0.70 -16.20 3.54
C ASN A 681 2.02 -15.49 3.26
N THR A 682 3.05 -15.87 4.00
CA THR A 682 4.43 -15.39 3.81
C THR A 682 5.20 -16.20 2.77
N GLY A 683 4.59 -17.16 2.08
CA GLY A 683 5.28 -18.15 1.26
C GLY A 683 4.85 -18.26 -0.22
N LYS A 684 5.34 -19.31 -0.86
CA LYS A 684 5.30 -19.54 -2.31
C LYS A 684 3.91 -19.85 -2.90
N THR A 685 2.92 -20.19 -2.10
CA THR A 685 1.56 -20.48 -2.52
C THR A 685 0.60 -19.49 -1.88
N ARG A 686 0.49 -18.34 -2.48
CA ARG A 686 -0.27 -17.20 -1.95
C ARG A 686 -1.77 -17.43 -1.99
N ALA A 687 -2.39 -17.51 -0.84
CA ALA A 687 -3.80 -17.24 -0.67
C ALA A 687 -4.00 -16.74 0.77
N ASP A 688 -3.89 -15.44 0.95
CA ASP A 688 -4.37 -14.78 2.16
C ASP A 688 -5.85 -15.11 2.30
N ARG A 689 -6.27 -15.57 3.47
CA ARG A 689 -7.60 -16.11 3.66
C ARG A 689 -8.15 -15.85 5.05
N ALA A 690 -9.47 -15.88 5.15
CA ALA A 690 -10.22 -15.90 6.40
C ALA A 690 -11.16 -17.12 6.44
N ASN A 691 -11.25 -17.78 7.59
CA ASN A 691 -12.20 -18.82 7.88
C ASN A 691 -13.15 -18.36 8.99
N PHE A 692 -14.41 -18.76 8.92
CA PHE A 692 -15.46 -18.24 9.75
C PHE A 692 -16.05 -19.33 10.65
N PHE A 693 -16.27 -18.97 11.91
CA PHE A 693 -16.78 -19.89 12.92
C PHE A 693 -17.83 -19.19 13.78
N TYR A 694 -18.75 -19.98 14.33
CA TYR A 694 -19.68 -19.55 15.35
C TYR A 694 -19.83 -20.59 16.44
N SER A 695 -20.30 -20.16 17.61
CA SER A 695 -20.74 -21.01 18.69
C SER A 695 -22.01 -20.42 19.32
N LEU A 696 -22.87 -21.25 19.87
CA LEU A 696 -24.08 -20.84 20.61
C LEU A 696 -23.93 -21.06 22.12
N ASP A 697 -22.80 -21.61 22.56
CA ASP A 697 -22.48 -21.91 23.97
C ASP A 697 -21.10 -21.35 24.41
N GLY A 698 -20.34 -20.76 23.48
CA GLY A 698 -19.00 -20.23 23.73
C GLY A 698 -17.89 -21.28 23.73
N GLU A 699 -18.21 -22.56 23.71
CA GLU A 699 -17.25 -23.66 23.82
C GLU A 699 -17.17 -24.47 22.52
N ASN A 700 -18.31 -24.85 21.96
CA ASN A 700 -18.40 -25.74 20.79
C ASN A 700 -18.44 -24.92 19.49
N TRP A 701 -17.27 -24.70 18.87
CA TRP A 701 -17.12 -23.94 17.64
C TRP A 701 -17.47 -24.75 16.41
N LYS A 702 -18.34 -24.20 15.56
CA LYS A 702 -18.75 -24.77 14.27
C LYS A 702 -18.22 -23.86 13.15
N SER A 703 -17.57 -24.42 12.13
CA SER A 703 -17.24 -23.67 10.92
C SER A 703 -18.51 -23.38 10.12
N ILE A 704 -18.55 -22.23 9.44
CA ILE A 704 -19.69 -21.84 8.61
C ILE A 704 -19.25 -21.19 7.30
N GLY A 705 -19.86 -21.62 6.20
CA GLY A 705 -19.63 -21.05 4.86
C GLY A 705 -18.32 -21.47 4.21
N GLU A 706 -17.81 -20.63 3.35
CA GLU A 706 -16.62 -20.88 2.53
C GLU A 706 -15.42 -20.10 3.06
N THR A 707 -14.22 -20.64 2.86
CA THR A 707 -12.97 -19.88 3.05
C THR A 707 -12.98 -18.67 2.14
N PHE A 708 -12.74 -17.49 2.72
CA PHE A 708 -12.76 -16.22 2.03
C PHE A 708 -11.33 -15.80 1.64
N SER A 709 -11.13 -15.45 0.37
CA SER A 709 -9.84 -14.95 -0.11
C SER A 709 -9.69 -13.47 0.24
N LEU A 710 -8.66 -13.13 0.99
CA LEU A 710 -8.28 -11.75 1.28
C LEU A 710 -7.45 -11.20 0.13
N GLY A 711 -7.51 -9.89 -0.11
CA GLY A 711 -6.77 -9.26 -1.18
C GLY A 711 -6.58 -7.75 -0.96
N PHE A 712 -5.78 -7.14 -1.80
CA PHE A 712 -5.50 -5.71 -1.80
C PHE A 712 -5.92 -5.09 -3.13
N ASP A 713 -6.74 -4.02 -3.10
CA ASP A 713 -7.14 -3.28 -4.30
C ASP A 713 -7.13 -1.77 -4.06
N THR A 714 -6.28 -1.07 -4.78
CA THR A 714 -6.17 0.40 -4.76
C THR A 714 -7.42 1.12 -5.29
N ALA A 715 -8.33 0.39 -5.93
CA ALA A 715 -9.56 0.94 -6.49
C ALA A 715 -10.77 0.82 -5.55
N THR A 716 -10.69 0.07 -4.46
CA THR A 716 -11.77 -0.13 -3.47
C THR A 716 -11.48 0.54 -2.14
N THR A 717 -10.68 -0.05 -1.29
CA THR A 717 -10.36 0.46 0.05
C THR A 717 -8.97 1.08 0.15
N PHE A 718 -8.00 0.55 -0.59
CA PHE A 718 -6.58 0.89 -0.55
C PHE A 718 -5.97 0.70 0.85
N MET A 719 -6.46 -0.31 1.58
CA MET A 719 -6.00 -0.69 2.92
C MET A 719 -5.78 -2.19 2.99
N GLY A 720 -4.92 -2.61 3.91
CA GLY A 720 -4.81 -3.99 4.35
C GLY A 720 -6.07 -4.45 5.08
N THR A 721 -6.12 -5.76 5.36
CA THR A 721 -7.27 -6.37 6.03
C THR A 721 -7.50 -5.77 7.42
N ARG A 722 -8.77 -5.52 7.72
CA ARG A 722 -9.27 -5.10 9.01
C ARG A 722 -10.33 -6.05 9.53
N SER A 723 -10.41 -6.21 10.84
CA SER A 723 -11.51 -6.90 11.52
C SER A 723 -12.52 -5.88 12.02
N TRP A 724 -13.80 -6.04 11.66
CA TRP A 724 -14.88 -5.07 11.92
C TRP A 724 -16.00 -5.68 12.74
N LEU A 725 -16.45 -4.97 13.78
CA LEU A 725 -17.75 -5.16 14.43
C LEU A 725 -18.78 -4.32 13.66
N VAL A 726 -19.87 -4.93 13.22
CA VAL A 726 -20.84 -4.26 12.33
C VAL A 726 -22.29 -4.55 12.73
N ASN A 727 -23.15 -3.54 12.52
CA ASN A 727 -24.60 -3.70 12.47
C ASN A 727 -25.15 -2.77 11.40
N TYR A 728 -26.00 -3.30 10.49
CA TYR A 728 -26.64 -2.47 9.46
C TYR A 728 -28.03 -3.00 9.10
N ALA A 729 -28.92 -2.05 8.79
CA ALA A 729 -30.27 -2.30 8.34
C ALA A 729 -30.37 -2.25 6.81
N THR A 730 -31.16 -3.17 6.22
CA THR A 730 -31.49 -3.16 4.79
C THR A 730 -32.91 -2.72 4.49
N LYS A 731 -33.79 -2.67 5.49
CA LYS A 731 -35.22 -2.36 5.34
C LYS A 731 -35.67 -1.16 6.16
N GLU A 732 -35.55 -1.25 7.47
CA GLU A 732 -35.98 -0.19 8.39
C GLU A 732 -34.91 0.10 9.45
N ALA A 733 -34.90 1.31 9.96
CA ALA A 733 -34.02 1.73 11.05
C ALA A 733 -34.56 1.32 12.42
N GLY A 734 -33.71 1.44 13.46
CA GLY A 734 -34.07 1.32 14.86
C GLY A 734 -33.79 -0.04 15.49
N GLY A 735 -33.31 -1.04 14.76
CA GLY A 735 -32.75 -2.26 15.35
C GLY A 735 -31.35 -1.99 15.96
N TYR A 736 -30.98 -2.77 16.99
CA TYR A 736 -29.67 -2.65 17.61
C TYR A 736 -29.14 -4.00 18.10
N VAL A 737 -27.83 -4.07 18.32
CA VAL A 737 -27.12 -5.19 18.88
C VAL A 737 -26.12 -4.71 19.93
N ASP A 738 -25.74 -5.59 20.86
CA ASP A 738 -24.77 -5.36 21.90
C ASP A 738 -23.61 -6.37 21.75
N PHE A 739 -22.39 -5.86 21.53
CA PHE A 739 -21.17 -6.67 21.53
C PHE A 739 -20.58 -6.67 22.94
N ASP A 740 -20.44 -7.87 23.54
CA ASP A 740 -19.96 -8.10 24.91
C ASP A 740 -18.44 -7.84 25.01
N TYR A 741 -17.69 -8.39 24.08
CA TYR A 741 -16.24 -8.23 24.02
C TYR A 741 -15.71 -8.31 22.60
N TYR A 742 -14.46 -7.91 22.44
CA TYR A 742 -13.63 -8.22 21.28
C TYR A 742 -12.28 -8.74 21.75
N LYS A 743 -11.89 -9.92 21.30
CA LYS A 743 -10.61 -10.58 21.61
C LYS A 743 -9.80 -10.83 20.38
N VAL A 744 -8.47 -10.70 20.51
CA VAL A 744 -7.50 -10.97 19.44
C VAL A 744 -6.46 -11.99 19.92
N LYS A 745 -5.95 -12.77 18.96
CA LYS A 745 -4.88 -13.74 19.22
C LYS A 745 -3.98 -13.88 18.00
#